data_241cca950272b5575b12d6e04bece0bc
#
_entry.id   241cca950272b5575b12d6e04bece0bc
#
_cell.length_a   1.000
_cell.length_b   1.000
_cell.length_c   1.000
_cell.angle_alpha   90.00
_cell.angle_beta   90.00
_cell.angle_gamma   90.00
#
_symmetry.space_group_name_H-M   'P 1'
#
loop_
_entity.id
_entity.type
_entity.pdbx_description
1 polymer ?
#
loop_
_entity_poly.entity_id
_entity_poly.type
_entity_poly.pdbx_seq_one_letter_code
_entity_poly.pdbx_strand_id
1 'polypeptide(L)'
;MRKFWKCIAAAVLCMTGYQAMAQTKATVRLDAQQTHQHITGFGGFVCSPQFTYNHMSNAEIERVWGKSSIVGCNIMRLYIPIGKNAWGQSLATAKKAKQMGLIVFASPWGQPAEWKTNGTSNAKNEDGTTGKLKRENWADYAQYLEDYVQYLRKNGVELDAISIQNEPDWPASYAGCLWSNTEIAEFVKTYGRSISCKIMAPETLAVSDSYANALNKTDVIDCFDIYGGHQYGGIQSAYKNLAKKGKEIWMTEYLINWNEIENNTRNFDFSKDFFNFFTAINTCMLGDFNAWIHYASKRYYAMMGDGQRGTSNGTITKRGYIMAHFARFVTGMTRIDATWNGNSLESSAYISQTGDSVVVVMANSGEENVTLTVDLPFYTKKGELYTTAKSKNFTKTVLNQDVETCRPVATIASKSVCTVLFVRSSDRQASNMKGNATRFDRIDDMQATRTTFGTLYKLSNKTKTFDASNPLISSQTTAVRGYVALSDRFSRLVMHVNKVTSTNSLTIGAPTLTYVNSDGKVQKHTYERIDLSRGQNFDIVLDLSPATLADDCMGIISFTCDNAVSKLSITFGDVYLDNGNSYAATLTGDYTADDSNMMEYTQDQACTSLNLAGVAGLPAELPWLDGKNRVVYVAEECTIATDNVVKGSVCQSLKLSDNGGIFRPATAFTANEALLTVDVAGARMLMLPFAANVPEGVKAYTVSDDFICQETTTIAAHQPVLVEATGFVTFKGSGEVAYATSPLDASLRGTYAGLPLFAGDYILGQKDGQWGWVRQTAVSTLAPFDAYAQISSQENFIPLNLTTAIEDIDVASPSLATEYYDLQGRRIANISNIPAGQIIIIRSADGVRKWIKK
;
A
#
# COMPACT_ATOMS: atom_id res chain seq x y z
N MET A 1 -7.69 -51.02 53.67
CA MET A 1 -7.80 -49.52 53.65
C MET A 1 -6.52 -48.82 53.24
N ARG A 2 -5.28 -49.23 53.46
CA ARG A 2 -4.05 -48.50 53.04
C ARG A 2 -3.70 -48.61 51.55
N LYS A 3 -4.27 -49.50 50.75
CA LYS A 3 -4.06 -49.59 49.30
C LYS A 3 -5.02 -48.71 48.47
N PHE A 4 -6.17 -48.34 49.07
CA PHE A 4 -7.17 -47.51 48.37
C PHE A 4 -6.79 -46.03 48.40
N TRP A 5 -6.03 -45.55 49.39
CA TRP A 5 -5.58 -44.17 49.47
C TRP A 5 -4.41 -43.83 48.56
N LYS A 6 -3.62 -44.82 48.14
CA LYS A 6 -2.52 -44.61 47.17
C LYS A 6 -3.02 -44.45 45.72
N CYS A 7 -4.14 -45.01 45.36
CA CYS A 7 -4.75 -44.85 44.04
C CYS A 7 -5.49 -43.50 43.90
N ILE A 8 -6.07 -42.98 44.97
CA ILE A 8 -6.73 -41.66 44.95
C ILE A 8 -5.68 -40.53 44.91
N ALA A 9 -4.53 -40.67 45.61
CA ALA A 9 -3.46 -39.69 45.55
C ALA A 9 -2.76 -39.65 44.15
N ALA A 10 -2.66 -40.78 43.45
CA ALA A 10 -2.14 -40.84 42.10
C ALA A 10 -3.12 -40.27 41.05
N ALA A 11 -4.44 -40.45 41.26
CA ALA A 11 -5.47 -39.87 40.38
C ALA A 11 -5.62 -38.36 40.56
N VAL A 12 -5.39 -37.83 41.78
CA VAL A 12 -5.44 -36.37 42.03
C VAL A 12 -4.16 -35.69 41.55
N LEU A 13 -2.99 -36.36 41.56
CA LEU A 13 -1.76 -35.81 40.95
C LEU A 13 -1.74 -35.87 39.41
N CYS A 14 -2.58 -36.71 38.79
CA CYS A 14 -2.72 -36.70 37.31
C CYS A 14 -3.76 -35.68 36.80
N MET A 15 -4.56 -35.05 37.66
CA MET A 15 -5.53 -34.02 37.27
C MET A 15 -5.04 -32.57 37.46
N THR A 16 -3.84 -32.34 37.99
CA THR A 16 -3.29 -31.01 38.17
C THR A 16 -2.21 -30.64 37.14
N GLY A 17 -2.11 -31.38 36.05
CA GLY A 17 -1.10 -31.20 35.01
C GLY A 17 -1.60 -30.65 33.67
N TYR A 18 -2.88 -30.38 33.49
CA TYR A 18 -3.35 -29.57 32.38
C TYR A 18 -3.34 -28.09 32.81
N GLN A 19 -2.18 -27.49 32.91
CA GLN A 19 -2.10 -26.04 32.63
C GLN A 19 -2.58 -25.90 31.18
N ALA A 20 -3.76 -25.32 31.01
CA ALA A 20 -4.12 -24.75 29.71
C ALA A 20 -2.99 -23.80 29.34
N MET A 21 -2.08 -24.23 28.43
CA MET A 21 -1.10 -23.35 27.85
C MET A 21 -1.91 -22.18 27.27
N ALA A 22 -1.65 -20.99 27.75
CA ALA A 22 -2.29 -19.80 27.22
C ALA A 22 -2.02 -19.77 25.72
N GLN A 23 -3.05 -19.96 24.93
CA GLN A 23 -2.94 -20.00 23.48
C GLN A 23 -2.47 -18.61 23.04
N THR A 24 -1.32 -18.53 22.40
CA THR A 24 -0.76 -17.25 21.94
C THR A 24 -1.71 -16.64 20.90
N LYS A 25 -2.18 -15.45 21.18
CA LYS A 25 -3.09 -14.72 20.28
C LYS A 25 -2.35 -13.66 19.49
N ALA A 26 -2.75 -13.44 18.25
CA ALA A 26 -2.26 -12.39 17.40
C ALA A 26 -3.39 -11.86 16.50
N THR A 27 -3.31 -10.59 16.17
CA THR A 27 -4.16 -9.97 15.15
C THR A 27 -3.28 -9.39 14.06
N VAL A 28 -3.61 -9.63 12.81
CA VAL A 28 -3.00 -8.95 11.66
C VAL A 28 -4.04 -8.09 10.97
N ARG A 29 -3.75 -6.82 10.81
CA ARG A 29 -4.55 -5.87 10.04
C ARG A 29 -3.91 -5.66 8.68
N LEU A 30 -4.72 -5.75 7.63
CA LEU A 30 -4.29 -5.58 6.25
C LEU A 30 -4.69 -4.18 5.75
N ASP A 31 -3.70 -3.41 5.32
CA ASP A 31 -3.93 -2.07 4.76
C ASP A 31 -3.86 -2.12 3.23
N ALA A 32 -5.02 -2.22 2.59
CA ALA A 32 -5.14 -2.26 1.14
C ALA A 32 -4.83 -0.91 0.45
N GLN A 33 -4.68 0.17 1.21
CA GLN A 33 -4.34 1.49 0.66
C GLN A 33 -2.82 1.68 0.56
N GLN A 34 -2.05 0.97 1.38
CA GLN A 34 -0.58 1.01 1.33
C GLN A 34 -0.08 -0.10 0.41
N THR A 35 0.06 0.24 -0.85
CA THR A 35 0.49 -0.69 -1.91
C THR A 35 1.96 -0.53 -2.24
N HIS A 36 2.59 -1.65 -2.61
CA HIS A 36 3.99 -1.73 -3.00
C HIS A 36 4.12 -2.35 -4.40
N GLN A 37 5.13 -3.18 -4.60
CA GLN A 37 5.40 -3.79 -5.89
C GLN A 37 4.31 -4.78 -6.33
N HIS A 38 4.13 -4.86 -7.63
CA HIS A 38 3.44 -5.97 -8.28
C HIS A 38 4.33 -7.21 -8.31
N ILE A 39 3.78 -8.37 -8.02
CA ILE A 39 4.51 -9.65 -8.04
C ILE A 39 4.42 -10.28 -9.43
N THR A 40 5.50 -10.20 -10.19
CA THR A 40 5.63 -10.82 -11.51
C THR A 40 5.63 -12.33 -11.41
N GLY A 41 6.33 -12.88 -10.39
CA GLY A 41 6.21 -14.31 -10.15
C GLY A 41 7.39 -14.98 -9.47
N PHE A 42 7.32 -16.32 -9.51
CA PHE A 42 8.29 -17.21 -8.87
C PHE A 42 8.71 -18.27 -9.85
N GLY A 43 9.93 -18.74 -9.67
CA GLY A 43 10.44 -19.71 -10.61
C GLY A 43 11.64 -20.51 -10.16
N GLY A 44 12.27 -21.14 -11.14
CA GLY A 44 13.46 -21.92 -10.92
C GLY A 44 14.31 -22.08 -12.18
N PHE A 45 15.55 -22.41 -11.93
CA PHE A 45 16.55 -22.65 -12.95
C PHE A 45 16.50 -24.10 -13.45
N VAL A 46 16.56 -24.26 -14.76
CA VAL A 46 16.64 -25.55 -15.45
C VAL A 46 17.65 -25.47 -16.62
N CYS A 47 17.98 -26.59 -17.20
CA CYS A 47 18.80 -26.68 -18.41
C CYS A 47 20.22 -26.10 -18.25
N SER A 48 21.02 -26.73 -17.44
CA SER A 48 22.46 -26.43 -17.36
C SER A 48 23.34 -27.63 -17.78
N PRO A 49 24.56 -27.38 -18.22
CA PRO A 49 25.50 -28.46 -18.47
C PRO A 49 25.85 -29.28 -17.22
N GLN A 50 25.73 -28.67 -16.03
CA GLN A 50 26.01 -29.31 -14.75
C GLN A 50 25.07 -30.48 -14.43
N PHE A 51 23.80 -30.40 -14.89
CA PHE A 51 22.76 -31.38 -14.57
C PHE A 51 22.28 -32.17 -15.78
N THR A 52 22.81 -31.95 -16.95
CA THR A 52 22.24 -32.28 -18.26
C THR A 52 21.10 -31.34 -18.66
N TYR A 53 21.05 -30.95 -19.92
CA TYR A 53 20.05 -29.99 -20.41
C TYR A 53 18.59 -30.47 -20.31
N ASN A 54 18.36 -31.79 -20.33
CA ASN A 54 17.03 -32.41 -20.22
C ASN A 54 16.83 -33.08 -18.85
N HIS A 55 17.33 -32.47 -17.81
CA HIS A 55 17.29 -33.00 -16.45
C HIS A 55 15.88 -33.19 -15.89
N MET A 56 14.90 -32.42 -16.37
CA MET A 56 13.49 -32.54 -16.02
C MET A 56 12.69 -32.99 -17.23
N SER A 57 11.88 -34.05 -17.07
CA SER A 57 10.88 -34.46 -18.04
C SER A 57 9.73 -33.46 -18.11
N ASN A 58 8.94 -33.47 -19.18
CA ASN A 58 7.75 -32.61 -19.33
C ASN A 58 6.76 -32.80 -18.17
N ALA A 59 6.56 -34.00 -17.68
CA ALA A 59 5.68 -34.28 -16.55
C ALA A 59 6.21 -33.68 -15.23
N GLU A 60 7.53 -33.66 -15.05
CA GLU A 60 8.14 -33.01 -13.88
C GLU A 60 8.07 -31.48 -13.98
N ILE A 61 8.22 -30.92 -15.18
CA ILE A 61 8.01 -29.49 -15.44
C ILE A 61 6.58 -29.11 -15.07
N GLU A 62 5.57 -29.87 -15.52
CA GLU A 62 4.15 -29.63 -15.21
C GLU A 62 3.80 -29.74 -13.72
N ARG A 63 4.62 -30.41 -12.92
CA ARG A 63 4.43 -30.48 -11.46
C ARG A 63 4.94 -29.25 -10.73
N VAL A 64 5.88 -28.51 -11.30
CA VAL A 64 6.49 -27.32 -10.71
C VAL A 64 5.89 -26.03 -11.29
N TRP A 65 5.67 -25.97 -12.59
CA TRP A 65 5.21 -24.76 -13.28
C TRP A 65 3.75 -24.86 -13.73
N GLY A 66 3.14 -23.69 -13.87
CA GLY A 66 1.76 -23.50 -14.30
C GLY A 66 0.76 -23.45 -13.15
N LYS A 67 -0.37 -22.80 -13.38
CA LYS A 67 -1.41 -22.56 -12.35
C LYS A 67 -2.00 -23.84 -11.73
N SER A 68 -2.08 -24.91 -12.49
CA SER A 68 -2.59 -26.21 -12.03
C SER A 68 -1.52 -27.10 -11.38
N SER A 69 -0.26 -26.71 -11.39
CA SER A 69 0.83 -27.47 -10.81
C SER A 69 0.79 -27.50 -9.29
N ILE A 70 1.57 -28.39 -8.69
CA ILE A 70 1.68 -28.46 -7.23
C ILE A 70 2.33 -27.18 -6.66
N VAL A 71 3.38 -26.69 -7.31
CA VAL A 71 4.16 -25.54 -6.82
C VAL A 71 3.61 -24.20 -7.31
N GLY A 72 3.20 -24.10 -8.56
CA GLY A 72 2.58 -22.90 -9.12
C GLY A 72 3.55 -21.88 -9.70
N CYS A 73 4.81 -22.23 -9.93
CA CYS A 73 5.79 -21.35 -10.54
C CYS A 73 5.34 -20.89 -11.95
N ASN A 74 5.71 -19.68 -12.33
CA ASN A 74 5.38 -19.11 -13.63
C ASN A 74 6.59 -18.55 -14.39
N ILE A 75 7.79 -18.56 -13.79
CA ILE A 75 9.02 -18.08 -14.40
C ILE A 75 10.01 -19.23 -14.53
N MET A 76 10.64 -19.36 -15.68
CA MET A 76 11.67 -20.35 -15.94
C MET A 76 12.97 -19.67 -16.37
N ARG A 77 14.05 -19.94 -15.68
CA ARG A 77 15.40 -19.47 -16.03
C ARG A 77 16.15 -20.55 -16.79
N LEU A 78 16.72 -20.18 -17.92
CA LEU A 78 17.53 -21.05 -18.77
C LEU A 78 19.00 -20.64 -18.76
N TYR A 79 19.86 -21.62 -18.97
CA TYR A 79 21.27 -21.41 -19.29
C TYR A 79 21.43 -21.14 -20.80
N ILE A 80 22.23 -20.15 -21.17
CA ILE A 80 22.65 -19.96 -22.56
C ILE A 80 23.91 -20.80 -22.84
N PRO A 81 23.83 -21.87 -23.65
CA PRO A 81 24.99 -22.68 -23.98
C PRO A 81 26.06 -21.89 -24.73
N ILE A 82 27.33 -22.12 -24.38
CA ILE A 82 28.45 -21.47 -25.04
C ILE A 82 28.64 -22.07 -26.42
N GLY A 83 28.62 -21.22 -27.47
CA GLY A 83 28.69 -21.61 -28.87
C GLY A 83 27.32 -21.91 -29.48
N LYS A 84 27.11 -21.34 -30.68
CA LYS A 84 25.80 -21.37 -31.40
C LYS A 84 25.32 -22.81 -31.71
N ASN A 85 26.22 -23.73 -31.96
CA ASN A 85 25.93 -25.15 -32.22
C ASN A 85 25.34 -25.89 -31.03
N ALA A 86 25.51 -25.39 -29.82
CA ALA A 86 24.97 -25.97 -28.59
C ALA A 86 23.58 -25.41 -28.19
N TRP A 87 23.10 -24.36 -28.84
CA TRP A 87 21.84 -23.67 -28.44
C TRP A 87 20.59 -24.55 -28.50
N GLY A 88 20.58 -25.59 -29.36
CA GLY A 88 19.50 -26.56 -29.46
C GLY A 88 19.29 -27.38 -28.21
N GLN A 89 20.25 -27.46 -27.28
CA GLN A 89 20.17 -28.34 -26.11
C GLN A 89 19.07 -27.93 -25.12
N SER A 90 18.76 -26.65 -25.00
CA SER A 90 17.69 -26.13 -24.13
C SER A 90 16.35 -25.88 -24.83
N LEU A 91 16.31 -26.08 -26.17
CA LEU A 91 15.16 -25.69 -26.99
C LEU A 91 13.88 -26.43 -26.63
N ALA A 92 13.94 -27.74 -26.39
CA ALA A 92 12.77 -28.55 -26.04
C ALA A 92 12.10 -28.03 -24.73
N THR A 93 12.92 -27.76 -23.71
CA THR A 93 12.44 -27.23 -22.44
C THR A 93 11.87 -25.81 -22.59
N ALA A 94 12.54 -24.97 -23.37
CA ALA A 94 12.04 -23.62 -23.65
C ALA A 94 10.69 -23.61 -24.37
N LYS A 95 10.53 -24.50 -25.38
CA LYS A 95 9.24 -24.70 -26.05
C LYS A 95 8.15 -25.16 -25.11
N LYS A 96 8.44 -26.14 -24.25
CA LYS A 96 7.48 -26.63 -23.25
C LYS A 96 7.06 -25.50 -22.32
N ALA A 97 7.99 -24.67 -21.84
CA ALA A 97 7.71 -23.53 -20.98
C ALA A 97 6.79 -22.52 -21.66
N LYS A 98 7.06 -22.13 -22.89
CA LYS A 98 6.20 -21.19 -23.63
C LYS A 98 4.83 -21.76 -23.97
N GLN A 99 4.74 -23.06 -24.30
CA GLN A 99 3.44 -23.73 -24.48
C GLN A 99 2.58 -23.71 -23.20
N MET A 100 3.21 -23.67 -22.02
CA MET A 100 2.52 -23.54 -20.75
C MET A 100 2.23 -22.08 -20.37
N GLY A 101 2.61 -21.10 -21.21
CA GLY A 101 2.41 -19.68 -20.96
C GLY A 101 3.35 -19.09 -19.90
N LEU A 102 4.50 -19.72 -19.69
CA LEU A 102 5.46 -19.24 -18.69
C LEU A 102 6.26 -18.03 -19.21
N ILE A 103 6.73 -17.23 -18.28
CA ILE A 103 7.79 -16.24 -18.50
C ILE A 103 9.10 -17.01 -18.58
N VAL A 104 9.87 -16.81 -19.65
CA VAL A 104 11.15 -17.49 -19.86
C VAL A 104 12.23 -16.45 -20.05
N PHE A 105 13.25 -16.52 -19.19
CA PHE A 105 14.45 -15.71 -19.39
C PHE A 105 15.70 -16.60 -19.43
N ALA A 106 16.76 -16.07 -20.01
CA ALA A 106 18.00 -16.82 -20.19
C ALA A 106 19.22 -16.00 -19.74
N SER A 107 20.19 -16.70 -19.13
CA SER A 107 21.41 -16.09 -18.62
C SER A 107 22.64 -16.78 -19.20
N PRO A 108 23.64 -16.02 -19.71
CA PRO A 108 24.95 -16.54 -20.08
C PRO A 108 25.88 -16.59 -18.86
N TRP A 109 26.57 -17.69 -18.68
CA TRP A 109 27.64 -17.80 -17.65
C TRP A 109 28.97 -17.35 -18.21
N GLY A 110 29.40 -17.89 -19.35
CA GLY A 110 30.65 -17.57 -20.01
C GLY A 110 30.48 -17.29 -21.48
N GLN A 111 31.50 -16.69 -22.06
CA GLN A 111 31.60 -16.40 -23.51
C GLN A 111 32.61 -17.38 -24.17
N PRO A 112 32.67 -17.45 -25.49
CA PRO A 112 33.71 -18.15 -26.22
C PRO A 112 35.11 -17.78 -25.71
N ALA A 113 36.00 -18.77 -25.54
CA ALA A 113 37.29 -18.60 -24.94
C ALA A 113 38.16 -17.56 -25.66
N GLU A 114 38.05 -17.49 -26.95
CA GLU A 114 38.79 -16.58 -27.82
C GLU A 114 38.41 -15.10 -27.59
N TRP A 115 37.21 -14.82 -27.08
CA TRP A 115 36.76 -13.46 -26.75
C TRP A 115 37.22 -12.99 -25.39
N LYS A 116 37.77 -13.89 -24.56
CA LYS A 116 38.11 -13.57 -23.19
C LYS A 116 39.60 -13.34 -22.98
N THR A 117 39.92 -12.47 -22.04
CA THR A 117 41.29 -12.06 -21.72
C THR A 117 42.12 -13.17 -21.15
N ASN A 118 41.51 -14.18 -20.49
CA ASN A 118 42.19 -15.33 -19.92
C ASN A 118 42.20 -16.57 -20.85
N GLY A 119 41.66 -16.46 -22.06
CA GLY A 119 41.69 -17.53 -23.07
C GLY A 119 40.85 -18.77 -22.72
N THR A 120 39.97 -18.70 -21.72
CA THR A 120 39.05 -19.80 -21.35
C THR A 120 37.63 -19.27 -21.14
N SER A 121 36.65 -20.16 -21.13
CA SER A 121 35.28 -19.79 -20.81
C SER A 121 35.04 -19.53 -19.33
N ASN A 122 35.98 -19.89 -18.44
CA ASN A 122 35.85 -19.70 -16.98
C ASN A 122 36.09 -18.23 -16.59
N ALA A 123 35.55 -17.82 -15.45
CA ALA A 123 35.85 -16.48 -14.88
C ALA A 123 37.28 -16.43 -14.30
N LYS A 124 37.80 -17.58 -13.81
CA LYS A 124 39.14 -17.71 -13.26
C LYS A 124 39.72 -19.03 -13.69
N ASN A 125 40.95 -18.98 -14.17
CA ASN A 125 41.76 -20.16 -14.51
C ASN A 125 42.39 -20.82 -13.27
N GLU A 126 42.91 -22.01 -13.37
CA GLU A 126 43.57 -22.72 -12.29
C GLU A 126 44.82 -21.97 -11.79
N ASP A 127 45.52 -21.25 -12.67
CA ASP A 127 46.67 -20.40 -12.33
C ASP A 127 46.28 -19.10 -11.60
N GLY A 128 45.00 -18.86 -11.37
CA GLY A 128 44.50 -17.67 -10.73
C GLY A 128 44.16 -16.50 -11.68
N THR A 129 44.49 -16.60 -12.98
CA THR A 129 44.21 -15.55 -13.97
C THR A 129 42.69 -15.37 -14.16
N THR A 130 42.23 -14.16 -13.98
CA THR A 130 40.78 -13.82 -14.15
C THR A 130 40.48 -13.37 -15.59
N GLY A 131 39.28 -13.67 -16.05
CA GLY A 131 38.85 -13.40 -17.44
C GLY A 131 37.73 -12.36 -17.53
N LYS A 132 37.95 -11.38 -18.38
CA LYS A 132 36.96 -10.41 -18.85
C LYS A 132 36.69 -10.59 -20.32
N LEU A 133 35.55 -10.14 -20.80
CA LEU A 133 35.31 -10.00 -22.24
C LEU A 133 36.19 -8.89 -22.77
N LYS A 134 36.94 -9.19 -23.83
CA LYS A 134 37.76 -8.20 -24.50
C LYS A 134 36.92 -7.10 -25.10
N ARG A 135 37.38 -5.86 -25.02
CA ARG A 135 36.59 -4.68 -25.42
C ARG A 135 36.23 -4.71 -26.89
N GLU A 136 37.11 -5.14 -27.73
CA GLU A 136 36.91 -5.30 -29.17
C GLU A 136 35.80 -6.29 -29.51
N ASN A 137 35.47 -7.24 -28.63
CA ASN A 137 34.42 -8.22 -28.85
C ASN A 137 33.06 -7.83 -28.21
N TRP A 138 32.90 -6.62 -27.70
CA TRP A 138 31.62 -6.21 -27.08
C TRP A 138 30.47 -6.16 -28.08
N ALA A 139 30.70 -5.64 -29.28
CA ALA A 139 29.70 -5.63 -30.34
C ALA A 139 29.33 -7.04 -30.79
N ASP A 140 30.34 -7.91 -30.95
CA ASP A 140 30.14 -9.33 -31.32
C ASP A 140 29.32 -10.06 -30.23
N TYR A 141 29.59 -9.75 -28.97
CA TYR A 141 28.84 -10.32 -27.86
C TYR A 141 27.39 -9.84 -27.83
N ALA A 142 27.13 -8.57 -28.06
CA ALA A 142 25.78 -8.06 -28.18
C ALA A 142 25.01 -8.74 -29.32
N GLN A 143 25.67 -8.90 -30.48
CA GLN A 143 25.11 -9.64 -31.61
C GLN A 143 24.91 -11.12 -31.28
N TYR A 144 25.79 -11.75 -30.51
CA TYR A 144 25.64 -13.14 -30.04
C TYR A 144 24.40 -13.32 -29.18
N LEU A 145 24.11 -12.37 -28.27
CA LEU A 145 22.90 -12.39 -27.46
C LEU A 145 21.64 -12.20 -28.31
N GLU A 146 21.66 -11.26 -29.25
CA GLU A 146 20.58 -11.07 -30.21
C GLU A 146 20.36 -12.29 -31.09
N ASP A 147 21.43 -12.89 -31.61
CA ASP A 147 21.34 -14.13 -32.40
C ASP A 147 20.71 -15.28 -31.62
N TYR A 148 20.98 -15.38 -30.31
CA TYR A 148 20.31 -16.37 -29.45
C TYR A 148 18.81 -16.09 -29.31
N VAL A 149 18.42 -14.84 -29.15
CA VAL A 149 17.01 -14.44 -29.13
C VAL A 149 16.33 -14.80 -30.45
N GLN A 150 16.95 -14.46 -31.58
CA GLN A 150 16.44 -14.76 -32.90
C GLN A 150 16.41 -16.29 -33.20
N TYR A 151 17.40 -17.02 -32.71
CA TYR A 151 17.41 -18.49 -32.82
C TYR A 151 16.21 -19.09 -32.10
N LEU A 152 15.93 -18.68 -30.88
CA LEU A 152 14.76 -19.14 -30.12
C LEU A 152 13.46 -18.75 -30.81
N ARG A 153 13.33 -17.50 -31.26
CA ARG A 153 12.15 -16.96 -31.96
C ARG A 153 11.86 -17.75 -33.25
N LYS A 154 12.89 -18.00 -34.07
CA LYS A 154 12.79 -18.83 -35.29
C LYS A 154 12.31 -20.25 -34.98
N ASN A 155 12.61 -20.76 -33.80
CA ASN A 155 12.19 -22.07 -33.35
C ASN A 155 10.89 -22.06 -32.56
N GLY A 156 10.12 -20.97 -32.58
CA GLY A 156 8.80 -20.84 -31.92
C GLY A 156 8.85 -20.56 -30.41
N VAL A 157 9.95 -20.00 -29.94
CA VAL A 157 10.11 -19.58 -28.55
C VAL A 157 10.38 -18.07 -28.49
N GLU A 158 9.40 -17.30 -28.05
CA GLU A 158 9.59 -15.89 -27.74
C GLU A 158 10.18 -15.75 -26.35
N LEU A 159 11.43 -15.33 -26.26
CA LEU A 159 12.13 -15.13 -25.00
C LEU A 159 11.65 -13.83 -24.36
N ASP A 160 11.26 -13.85 -23.09
CA ASP A 160 10.72 -12.68 -22.40
C ASP A 160 11.84 -11.73 -21.93
N ALA A 161 12.99 -12.27 -21.50
CA ALA A 161 14.14 -11.46 -21.12
C ALA A 161 15.45 -12.23 -21.31
N ILE A 162 16.54 -11.48 -21.50
CA ILE A 162 17.89 -12.01 -21.55
C ILE A 162 18.78 -11.24 -20.57
N SER A 163 19.59 -11.96 -19.81
CA SER A 163 20.59 -11.38 -18.95
C SER A 163 21.88 -11.07 -19.72
N ILE A 164 22.57 -10.02 -19.30
CA ILE A 164 23.88 -9.66 -19.88
C ILE A 164 24.96 -10.62 -19.39
N GLN A 165 24.95 -10.96 -18.09
CA GLN A 165 25.98 -11.83 -17.51
C GLN A 165 25.51 -12.40 -16.18
N ASN A 166 25.67 -13.72 -15.97
CA ASN A 166 25.54 -14.34 -14.66
C ASN A 166 26.80 -14.05 -13.82
N GLU A 167 26.62 -13.56 -12.61
CA GLU A 167 27.66 -13.30 -11.60
C GLU A 167 28.89 -12.56 -12.12
N PRO A 168 28.74 -11.36 -12.69
CA PRO A 168 29.84 -10.58 -13.24
C PRO A 168 30.90 -10.18 -12.21
N ASP A 169 30.61 -10.32 -10.94
CA ASP A 169 31.46 -9.95 -9.79
C ASP A 169 32.12 -11.18 -9.12
N TRP A 170 31.86 -12.41 -9.63
CA TRP A 170 32.33 -13.63 -9.00
C TRP A 170 33.43 -14.33 -9.84
N PRO A 171 34.68 -14.46 -9.33
CA PRO A 171 35.76 -15.12 -10.04
C PRO A 171 35.69 -16.65 -9.92
N ALA A 172 34.66 -17.25 -10.52
CA ALA A 172 34.43 -18.67 -10.50
C ALA A 172 35.45 -19.48 -11.32
N SER A 173 35.80 -20.70 -10.88
CA SER A 173 36.59 -21.66 -11.62
C SER A 173 35.79 -22.43 -12.67
N TYR A 174 34.58 -22.06 -12.92
CA TYR A 174 33.68 -22.57 -13.95
C TYR A 174 33.35 -21.46 -14.94
N ALA A 175 32.53 -21.79 -15.96
CA ALA A 175 32.07 -20.81 -16.96
C ALA A 175 31.58 -19.53 -16.30
N GLY A 176 32.19 -18.40 -16.62
CA GLY A 176 31.92 -17.11 -16.05
C GLY A 176 32.72 -16.00 -16.71
N CYS A 177 32.40 -14.76 -16.46
CA CYS A 177 33.14 -13.59 -16.98
C CYS A 177 32.99 -12.43 -16.03
N LEU A 178 34.11 -11.80 -15.66
CA LEU A 178 34.12 -10.64 -14.79
C LEU A 178 33.80 -9.35 -15.58
N TRP A 179 32.95 -8.54 -15.01
CA TRP A 179 32.63 -7.20 -15.46
C TRP A 179 32.57 -6.27 -14.26
N SER A 180 33.15 -5.11 -14.39
CA SER A 180 32.90 -4.07 -13.37
C SER A 180 31.50 -3.46 -13.55
N ASN A 181 31.03 -2.78 -12.51
CA ASN A 181 29.76 -2.02 -12.57
C ASN A 181 29.74 -0.99 -13.68
N THR A 182 30.87 -0.34 -13.97
CA THR A 182 31.00 0.63 -15.05
C THR A 182 30.96 -0.04 -16.42
N GLU A 183 31.61 -1.20 -16.59
CA GLU A 183 31.58 -1.96 -17.84
C GLU A 183 30.16 -2.47 -18.15
N ILE A 184 29.43 -3.00 -17.15
CA ILE A 184 28.03 -3.40 -17.35
C ILE A 184 27.18 -2.19 -17.76
N ALA A 185 27.30 -1.06 -17.08
CA ALA A 185 26.53 0.13 -17.39
C ALA A 185 26.83 0.66 -18.82
N GLU A 186 28.10 0.65 -19.22
CA GLU A 186 28.52 1.08 -20.55
C GLU A 186 28.04 0.12 -21.65
N PHE A 187 28.15 -1.20 -21.42
CA PHE A 187 27.65 -2.20 -22.35
C PHE A 187 26.13 -2.08 -22.53
N VAL A 188 25.40 -1.98 -21.45
CA VAL A 188 23.94 -1.80 -21.49
C VAL A 188 23.56 -0.50 -22.21
N LYS A 189 24.20 0.61 -21.89
CA LYS A 189 24.01 1.90 -22.58
C LYS A 189 24.21 1.79 -24.09
N THR A 190 25.26 1.09 -24.50
CA THR A 190 25.65 1.02 -25.92
C THR A 190 24.82 0.01 -26.70
N TYR A 191 24.55 -1.14 -26.12
CA TYR A 191 24.00 -2.29 -26.86
C TYR A 191 22.65 -2.78 -26.32
N GLY A 192 22.19 -2.34 -25.13
CA GLY A 192 20.99 -2.90 -24.51
C GLY A 192 19.77 -2.85 -25.42
N ARG A 193 19.58 -1.75 -26.14
CA ARG A 193 18.44 -1.60 -27.08
C ARG A 193 18.66 -2.18 -28.48
N SER A 194 19.83 -2.78 -28.75
CA SER A 194 20.03 -3.58 -29.98
C SER A 194 19.57 -5.03 -29.83
N ILE A 195 19.20 -5.48 -28.64
CA ILE A 195 18.71 -6.83 -28.38
C ILE A 195 17.19 -6.79 -28.28
N SER A 196 16.52 -7.67 -29.03
CA SER A 196 15.09 -7.59 -29.33
C SER A 196 14.17 -8.27 -28.29
N CYS A 197 14.60 -8.36 -27.01
CA CYS A 197 13.77 -8.73 -25.88
C CYS A 197 14.13 -7.85 -24.65
N LYS A 198 13.45 -8.02 -23.53
CA LYS A 198 13.79 -7.28 -22.30
C LYS A 198 15.22 -7.60 -21.85
N ILE A 199 15.95 -6.56 -21.45
CA ILE A 199 17.30 -6.68 -20.93
C ILE A 199 17.30 -6.75 -19.42
N MET A 200 17.98 -7.77 -18.88
CA MET A 200 18.25 -7.92 -17.46
C MET A 200 19.73 -7.66 -17.18
N ALA A 201 20.01 -6.88 -16.16
CA ALA A 201 21.36 -6.59 -15.67
C ALA A 201 21.31 -6.28 -14.17
N PRO A 202 22.35 -6.56 -13.38
CA PRO A 202 23.61 -7.21 -13.76
C PRO A 202 23.68 -8.71 -13.41
N GLU A 203 22.76 -9.27 -12.62
CA GLU A 203 22.81 -10.61 -11.99
C GLU A 203 24.06 -10.87 -11.13
N THR A 204 24.46 -9.89 -10.32
CA THR A 204 25.59 -10.02 -9.37
C THR A 204 25.35 -11.07 -8.28
N LEU A 205 26.40 -11.62 -7.69
CA LEU A 205 26.38 -12.60 -6.60
C LEU A 205 25.59 -12.10 -5.37
N ALA A 206 25.54 -10.77 -5.21
CA ALA A 206 24.72 -10.05 -4.26
C ALA A 206 23.86 -9.00 -4.97
N VAL A 207 22.77 -8.56 -4.36
CA VAL A 207 22.05 -7.35 -4.80
C VAL A 207 22.91 -6.13 -4.42
N SER A 208 23.66 -5.61 -5.37
CA SER A 208 24.81 -4.70 -5.13
C SER A 208 24.47 -3.23 -5.38
N ASP A 209 24.76 -2.37 -4.39
CA ASP A 209 24.63 -0.92 -4.51
C ASP A 209 25.52 -0.33 -5.62
N SER A 210 26.73 -0.87 -5.79
CA SER A 210 27.67 -0.34 -6.78
C SER A 210 27.16 -0.51 -8.21
N TYR A 211 26.57 -1.66 -8.52
CA TYR A 211 25.98 -1.92 -9.84
C TYR A 211 24.64 -1.21 -10.00
N ALA A 212 23.80 -1.17 -8.95
CA ALA A 212 22.56 -0.43 -9.00
C ALA A 212 22.79 1.08 -9.26
N ASN A 213 23.75 1.69 -8.59
CA ASN A 213 24.12 3.09 -8.80
C ASN A 213 24.70 3.35 -10.22
N ALA A 214 25.49 2.42 -10.75
CA ALA A 214 26.02 2.53 -12.11
C ALA A 214 24.91 2.50 -13.17
N LEU A 215 23.89 1.64 -12.96
CA LEU A 215 22.73 1.49 -13.84
C LEU A 215 21.68 2.61 -13.65
N ASN A 216 21.70 3.31 -12.53
CA ASN A 216 20.76 4.39 -12.22
C ASN A 216 21.07 5.73 -12.90
N LYS A 217 22.14 5.82 -13.70
CA LYS A 217 22.52 7.03 -14.44
C LYS A 217 21.47 7.35 -15.51
N THR A 218 21.24 8.64 -15.75
CA THR A 218 20.21 9.13 -16.67
C THR A 218 20.38 8.60 -18.09
N ASP A 219 21.62 8.39 -18.54
CA ASP A 219 21.95 7.91 -19.88
C ASP A 219 22.02 6.38 -19.99
N VAL A 220 21.74 5.66 -18.90
CA VAL A 220 21.76 4.18 -18.82
C VAL A 220 20.38 3.61 -18.48
N ILE A 221 19.63 4.32 -17.62
CA ILE A 221 18.40 3.78 -17.01
C ILE A 221 17.39 3.27 -18.04
N ASP A 222 17.25 3.91 -19.18
CA ASP A 222 16.31 3.52 -20.23
C ASP A 222 16.84 2.42 -21.16
N CYS A 223 18.07 1.96 -20.95
CA CYS A 223 18.71 0.96 -21.81
C CYS A 223 18.53 -0.49 -21.31
N PHE A 224 17.90 -0.71 -20.16
CA PHE A 224 17.54 -2.02 -19.64
C PHE A 224 16.14 -2.01 -19.00
N ASP A 225 15.61 -3.18 -18.65
CA ASP A 225 14.24 -3.34 -18.18
C ASP A 225 14.15 -3.94 -16.78
N ILE A 226 15.03 -4.88 -16.43
CA ILE A 226 15.02 -5.65 -15.20
C ILE A 226 16.38 -5.53 -14.50
N TYR A 227 16.37 -5.15 -13.22
CA TYR A 227 17.53 -5.28 -12.37
C TYR A 227 17.54 -6.68 -11.74
N GLY A 228 18.49 -7.52 -12.13
CA GLY A 228 18.69 -8.86 -11.57
C GLY A 228 19.82 -8.87 -10.54
N GLY A 229 19.67 -9.68 -9.51
CA GLY A 229 20.74 -9.94 -8.54
C GLY A 229 20.48 -11.24 -7.77
N HIS A 230 21.54 -11.86 -7.26
CA HIS A 230 21.48 -13.03 -6.41
C HIS A 230 21.48 -12.66 -4.93
N GLN A 231 21.15 -13.60 -4.08
CA GLN A 231 21.04 -13.35 -2.63
C GLN A 231 22.23 -13.92 -1.82
N TYR A 232 23.25 -14.47 -2.47
CA TYR A 232 24.38 -15.13 -1.78
C TYR A 232 25.24 -14.16 -0.98
N GLY A 233 25.46 -12.94 -1.49
CA GLY A 233 26.19 -11.87 -0.80
C GLY A 233 25.30 -10.88 -0.05
N GLY A 234 24.00 -11.16 0.11
CA GLY A 234 23.02 -10.30 0.75
C GLY A 234 22.35 -9.30 -0.20
N ILE A 235 21.53 -8.44 0.37
CA ILE A 235 20.73 -7.46 -0.35
C ILE A 235 21.09 -6.07 0.17
N GLN A 236 21.72 -5.25 -0.67
CA GLN A 236 21.95 -3.83 -0.41
C GLN A 236 20.74 -3.02 -0.88
N SER A 237 20.71 -1.70 -0.76
CA SER A 237 19.47 -0.92 -0.84
C SER A 237 19.30 -0.04 -2.08
N ALA A 238 20.36 0.25 -2.84
CA ALA A 238 20.32 1.22 -3.94
C ALA A 238 19.39 0.79 -5.11
N TYR A 239 19.08 -0.50 -5.24
CA TYR A 239 18.08 -0.97 -6.22
C TYR A 239 16.71 -0.32 -6.05
N LYS A 240 16.36 0.15 -4.83
CA LYS A 240 15.09 0.86 -4.59
C LYS A 240 14.96 2.13 -5.42
N ASN A 241 16.08 2.76 -5.79
CA ASN A 241 16.06 3.92 -6.67
C ASN A 241 15.72 3.53 -8.12
N LEU A 242 16.05 2.32 -8.53
CA LEU A 242 15.65 1.77 -9.83
C LEU A 242 14.17 1.40 -9.83
N ALA A 243 13.70 0.77 -8.76
CA ALA A 243 12.28 0.45 -8.57
C ALA A 243 11.39 1.70 -8.64
N LYS A 244 11.79 2.80 -7.98
CA LYS A 244 11.10 4.11 -8.06
C LYS A 244 11.03 4.69 -9.47
N LYS A 245 11.94 4.28 -10.36
CA LYS A 245 11.95 4.65 -11.78
C LYS A 245 11.24 3.63 -12.68
N GLY A 246 10.48 2.71 -12.09
CA GLY A 246 9.66 1.74 -12.81
C GLY A 246 10.41 0.50 -13.29
N LYS A 247 11.64 0.25 -12.82
CA LYS A 247 12.35 -1.00 -13.15
C LYS A 247 11.84 -2.14 -12.28
N GLU A 248 11.64 -3.31 -12.89
CA GLU A 248 11.42 -4.52 -12.11
C GLU A 248 12.71 -4.98 -11.43
N ILE A 249 12.58 -5.46 -10.20
CA ILE A 249 13.70 -5.96 -9.39
C ILE A 249 13.48 -7.45 -9.18
N TRP A 250 14.41 -8.27 -9.70
CA TRP A 250 14.30 -9.73 -9.62
C TRP A 250 15.46 -10.32 -8.81
N MET A 251 15.14 -11.17 -7.87
CA MET A 251 16.11 -12.08 -7.28
C MET A 251 16.21 -13.31 -8.19
N THR A 252 17.28 -13.39 -8.97
CA THR A 252 17.36 -14.30 -10.11
C THR A 252 18.04 -15.63 -9.82
N GLU A 253 18.70 -15.76 -8.66
CA GLU A 253 19.27 -17.02 -8.22
C GLU A 253 19.51 -17.04 -6.72
N TYR A 254 19.05 -18.10 -6.07
CA TYR A 254 19.39 -18.42 -4.70
C TYR A 254 19.15 -19.88 -4.39
N LEU A 255 20.02 -20.47 -3.58
CA LEU A 255 19.81 -21.75 -2.92
C LEU A 255 20.26 -21.65 -1.46
N ILE A 256 19.72 -22.51 -0.62
CA ILE A 256 20.09 -22.59 0.79
C ILE A 256 20.72 -23.95 1.10
N ASN A 257 21.77 -23.90 1.90
CA ASN A 257 22.37 -25.06 2.55
C ASN A 257 22.92 -26.10 1.60
N TRP A 258 23.68 -25.62 0.62
CA TRP A 258 24.44 -26.49 -0.29
C TRP A 258 25.27 -27.54 0.45
N ASN A 259 25.97 -27.16 1.52
CA ASN A 259 26.90 -28.02 2.25
C ASN A 259 26.29 -28.73 3.48
N GLU A 260 25.19 -28.25 4.02
CA GLU A 260 24.57 -28.74 5.27
C GLU A 260 23.53 -29.84 5.07
N ILE A 261 23.22 -30.18 3.83
CA ILE A 261 22.15 -31.15 3.48
C ILE A 261 22.50 -32.56 3.90
N GLU A 262 23.74 -32.83 4.26
CA GLU A 262 24.15 -34.14 4.79
C GLU A 262 23.49 -34.47 6.13
N ASN A 263 23.02 -33.49 6.87
CA ASN A 263 22.49 -33.62 8.23
C ASN A 263 20.94 -33.64 8.31
N ASN A 264 20.26 -34.45 7.53
CA ASN A 264 18.82 -34.76 7.67
C ASN A 264 17.78 -33.74 7.19
N THR A 265 18.16 -32.58 6.68
CA THR A 265 17.19 -31.63 6.08
C THR A 265 16.47 -32.21 4.89
N ARG A 266 17.09 -33.17 4.22
CA ARG A 266 16.51 -34.00 3.17
C ARG A 266 15.29 -34.82 3.63
N ASN A 267 15.22 -35.16 4.92
CA ASN A 267 14.10 -35.91 5.50
C ASN A 267 12.86 -35.05 5.73
N PHE A 268 12.89 -33.78 5.26
CA PHE A 268 11.75 -32.89 5.34
C PHE A 268 11.29 -32.60 6.78
N ASP A 269 12.17 -32.72 7.76
CA ASP A 269 11.92 -32.14 9.07
C ASP A 269 11.80 -30.63 8.93
N PHE A 270 10.89 -30.04 9.71
CA PHE A 270 10.75 -28.59 9.76
C PHE A 270 11.87 -28.03 10.61
N SER A 271 13.05 -27.94 9.99
CA SER A 271 14.27 -27.46 10.59
C SER A 271 14.45 -25.96 10.33
N LYS A 272 15.45 -25.38 10.96
CA LYS A 272 15.90 -24.00 10.69
C LYS A 272 16.06 -23.71 9.21
N ASP A 273 16.48 -24.68 8.41
CA ASP A 273 16.73 -24.49 6.97
C ASP A 273 15.46 -24.21 6.17
N PHE A 274 14.35 -24.82 6.53
CA PHE A 274 13.06 -24.56 5.86
C PHE A 274 12.54 -23.18 6.21
N PHE A 275 12.71 -22.73 7.45
CA PHE A 275 12.37 -21.37 7.84
C PHE A 275 13.31 -20.36 7.18
N ASN A 276 14.61 -20.64 7.09
CA ASN A 276 15.55 -19.80 6.35
C ASN A 276 15.17 -19.70 4.86
N PHE A 277 14.63 -20.78 4.26
CA PHE A 277 14.14 -20.75 2.89
C PHE A 277 12.91 -19.86 2.75
N PHE A 278 11.98 -19.92 3.69
CA PHE A 278 10.86 -18.99 3.77
C PHE A 278 11.36 -17.56 3.92
N THR A 279 12.23 -17.29 4.87
CA THR A 279 12.80 -15.97 5.16
C THR A 279 13.51 -15.38 3.94
N ALA A 280 14.25 -16.19 3.18
CA ALA A 280 14.91 -15.73 1.97
C ALA A 280 13.91 -15.17 0.93
N ILE A 281 12.81 -15.87 0.70
CA ILE A 281 11.76 -15.41 -0.20
C ILE A 281 11.08 -14.17 0.40
N ASN A 282 10.64 -14.26 1.65
CA ASN A 282 9.87 -13.20 2.31
C ASN A 282 10.65 -11.88 2.43
N THR A 283 11.97 -11.96 2.67
CA THR A 283 12.85 -10.78 2.68
C THR A 283 12.83 -10.04 1.34
N CYS A 284 12.88 -10.77 0.23
CA CYS A 284 12.77 -10.16 -1.10
C CYS A 284 11.38 -9.56 -1.31
N MET A 285 10.32 -10.26 -0.89
CA MET A 285 8.96 -9.73 -1.02
C MET A 285 8.78 -8.42 -0.22
N LEU A 286 9.27 -8.38 1.02
CA LEU A 286 9.26 -7.16 1.84
C LEU A 286 10.22 -6.08 1.33
N GLY A 287 11.22 -6.47 0.56
CA GLY A 287 12.21 -5.61 -0.09
C GLY A 287 11.78 -5.06 -1.45
N ASP A 288 10.51 -5.18 -1.83
CA ASP A 288 9.94 -4.68 -3.10
C ASP A 288 10.47 -5.39 -4.36
N PHE A 289 10.85 -6.67 -4.26
CA PHE A 289 11.19 -7.48 -5.43
C PHE A 289 9.94 -7.98 -6.14
N ASN A 290 9.99 -7.97 -7.47
CA ASN A 290 8.89 -8.43 -8.32
C ASN A 290 8.91 -9.93 -8.58
N ALA A 291 10.10 -10.57 -8.51
CA ALA A 291 10.26 -12.00 -8.76
C ALA A 291 11.33 -12.64 -7.89
N TRP A 292 11.18 -13.96 -7.66
CA TRP A 292 12.14 -14.77 -6.92
C TRP A 292 12.37 -16.12 -7.60
N ILE A 293 13.65 -16.46 -7.91
CA ILE A 293 14.03 -17.62 -8.72
C ILE A 293 14.98 -18.53 -7.94
N HIS A 294 14.61 -19.79 -7.78
CA HIS A 294 15.41 -20.79 -7.08
C HIS A 294 16.46 -21.44 -8.00
N TYR A 295 17.64 -21.71 -7.50
CA TYR A 295 18.67 -22.52 -8.12
C TYR A 295 18.84 -23.84 -7.37
N ALA A 296 18.72 -25.06 -7.97
CA ALA A 296 18.08 -25.39 -9.24
C ALA A 296 16.71 -26.03 -8.94
N SER A 297 15.88 -26.23 -9.97
CA SER A 297 14.49 -26.72 -9.75
C SER A 297 14.38 -28.18 -9.30
N LYS A 298 15.31 -29.05 -9.73
CA LYS A 298 15.36 -30.49 -9.40
C LYS A 298 16.73 -30.89 -8.89
N ARG A 299 16.87 -30.97 -7.60
CA ARG A 299 18.04 -31.46 -6.84
C ARG A 299 17.60 -31.86 -5.44
N TYR A 300 18.50 -32.51 -4.68
CA TYR A 300 18.24 -32.85 -3.28
C TYR A 300 17.95 -31.61 -2.38
N TYR A 301 18.38 -30.42 -2.77
CA TYR A 301 18.10 -29.16 -2.08
C TYR A 301 17.01 -28.32 -2.75
N ALA A 302 16.39 -28.83 -3.79
CA ALA A 302 15.49 -28.08 -4.66
C ALA A 302 14.01 -28.26 -4.31
N MET A 303 13.14 -27.62 -5.12
CA MET A 303 11.69 -27.79 -5.05
C MET A 303 11.24 -29.21 -5.40
N MET A 304 12.04 -29.92 -6.20
CA MET A 304 11.80 -31.34 -6.58
C MET A 304 13.06 -32.14 -6.29
N GLY A 305 12.90 -33.32 -5.72
CA GLY A 305 13.99 -34.26 -5.43
C GLY A 305 14.55 -34.91 -6.71
N ASP A 306 15.83 -35.24 -6.71
CA ASP A 306 16.54 -35.92 -7.80
C ASP A 306 16.92 -37.37 -7.47
N GLY A 307 16.45 -37.93 -6.37
CA GLY A 307 16.79 -39.27 -5.87
C GLY A 307 18.07 -39.33 -5.05
N GLN A 308 18.81 -38.21 -4.93
CA GLN A 308 20.02 -38.18 -4.14
C GLN A 308 19.77 -37.76 -2.70
N ARG A 309 20.68 -38.13 -1.80
CA ARG A 309 20.70 -37.75 -0.38
C ARG A 309 19.36 -37.98 0.33
N GLY A 310 18.63 -39.04 -0.03
CA GLY A 310 17.33 -39.42 0.58
C GLY A 310 16.10 -38.72 0.03
N THR A 311 16.21 -37.84 -0.96
CA THR A 311 15.06 -37.32 -1.69
C THR A 311 14.52 -38.36 -2.68
N SER A 312 13.21 -38.36 -2.91
CA SER A 312 12.59 -39.20 -3.94
C SER A 312 12.64 -38.48 -5.29
N ASN A 313 13.13 -39.19 -6.33
CA ASN A 313 13.25 -38.61 -7.67
C ASN A 313 11.87 -38.17 -8.20
N GLY A 314 11.78 -36.94 -8.73
CA GLY A 314 10.57 -36.34 -9.30
C GLY A 314 9.48 -36.02 -8.27
N THR A 315 9.75 -36.09 -6.96
CA THR A 315 8.80 -35.78 -5.89
C THR A 315 9.01 -34.34 -5.39
N ILE A 316 7.91 -33.62 -5.20
CA ILE A 316 7.98 -32.26 -4.62
C ILE A 316 8.45 -32.34 -3.16
N THR A 317 9.44 -31.54 -2.84
CA THR A 317 10.06 -31.46 -1.51
C THR A 317 9.30 -30.48 -0.61
N LYS A 318 9.68 -30.39 0.67
CA LYS A 318 9.17 -29.34 1.57
C LYS A 318 9.47 -27.92 1.06
N ARG A 319 10.64 -27.70 0.43
CA ARG A 319 10.95 -26.41 -0.21
C ARG A 319 10.01 -26.09 -1.36
N GLY A 320 9.64 -27.12 -2.16
CA GLY A 320 8.61 -26.95 -3.19
C GLY A 320 7.26 -26.54 -2.61
N TYR A 321 6.86 -27.14 -1.51
CA TYR A 321 5.61 -26.74 -0.82
C TYR A 321 5.71 -25.36 -0.18
N ILE A 322 6.88 -24.95 0.34
CA ILE A 322 7.08 -23.58 0.84
C ILE A 322 7.01 -22.58 -0.31
N MET A 323 7.65 -22.88 -1.45
CA MET A 323 7.53 -22.04 -2.65
C MET A 323 6.06 -21.91 -3.10
N ALA A 324 5.27 -22.99 -2.99
CA ALA A 324 3.86 -22.98 -3.37
C ALA A 324 3.02 -21.99 -2.57
N HIS A 325 3.39 -21.69 -1.30
CA HIS A 325 2.73 -20.67 -0.50
C HIS A 325 2.82 -19.27 -1.12
N PHE A 326 3.89 -18.99 -1.85
CA PHE A 326 4.05 -17.76 -2.61
C PHE A 326 3.53 -17.94 -4.05
N ALA A 327 4.11 -18.86 -4.79
CA ALA A 327 3.92 -18.96 -6.24
C ALA A 327 2.45 -19.15 -6.66
N ARG A 328 1.67 -19.93 -5.92
CA ARG A 328 0.27 -20.23 -6.26
C ARG A 328 -0.68 -19.07 -5.95
N PHE A 329 -0.35 -18.24 -4.98
CA PHE A 329 -1.30 -17.26 -4.44
C PHE A 329 -0.95 -15.82 -4.75
N VAL A 330 0.35 -15.47 -4.73
CA VAL A 330 0.72 -14.07 -4.81
C VAL A 330 1.24 -13.62 -6.19
N THR A 331 1.46 -14.56 -7.10
CA THR A 331 1.76 -14.22 -8.50
C THR A 331 0.65 -13.38 -9.11
N GLY A 332 0.97 -12.21 -9.65
CA GLY A 332 0.01 -11.27 -10.22
C GLY A 332 -0.70 -10.40 -9.19
N MET A 333 -0.38 -10.51 -7.90
CA MET A 333 -0.90 -9.65 -6.85
C MET A 333 0.02 -8.45 -6.59
N THR A 334 -0.48 -7.51 -5.84
CA THR A 334 0.27 -6.36 -5.33
C THR A 334 0.51 -6.54 -3.83
N ARG A 335 1.74 -6.33 -3.36
CA ARG A 335 2.04 -6.37 -1.92
C ARG A 335 1.39 -5.18 -1.22
N ILE A 336 0.85 -5.44 -0.02
CA ILE A 336 0.25 -4.44 0.86
C ILE A 336 0.87 -4.50 2.24
N ASP A 337 0.66 -3.45 3.03
CA ASP A 337 1.12 -3.43 4.41
C ASP A 337 0.24 -4.31 5.31
N ALA A 338 0.89 -4.89 6.31
CA ALA A 338 0.27 -5.69 7.36
C ALA A 338 0.81 -5.26 8.72
N THR A 339 -0.08 -4.84 9.60
CA THR A 339 0.27 -4.44 10.97
C THR A 339 -0.15 -5.52 11.95
N TRP A 340 0.76 -5.91 12.82
CA TRP A 340 0.54 -6.96 13.80
C TRP A 340 0.31 -6.38 15.19
N ASN A 341 -0.64 -6.98 15.90
CA ASN A 341 -0.87 -6.76 17.33
C ASN A 341 -0.76 -8.12 18.05
N GLY A 342 0.01 -8.16 19.14
CA GLY A 342 0.34 -9.39 19.84
C GLY A 342 1.57 -10.09 19.26
N ASN A 343 1.57 -11.41 19.20
CA ASN A 343 2.71 -12.19 18.71
C ASN A 343 2.82 -12.13 17.19
N SER A 344 3.70 -11.28 16.67
CA SER A 344 3.91 -11.14 15.23
C SER A 344 4.60 -12.37 14.63
N LEU A 345 4.09 -12.84 13.50
CA LEU A 345 4.72 -13.87 12.68
C LEU A 345 5.49 -13.22 11.53
N GLU A 346 6.58 -13.86 11.11
CA GLU A 346 7.25 -13.46 9.88
C GLU A 346 6.28 -13.65 8.71
N SER A 347 5.97 -12.58 7.97
CA SER A 347 4.89 -12.61 6.98
C SER A 347 5.00 -11.51 5.93
N SER A 348 4.23 -11.69 4.86
CA SER A 348 3.92 -10.65 3.87
C SER A 348 2.48 -10.79 3.39
N ALA A 349 1.87 -9.67 3.01
CA ALA A 349 0.47 -9.60 2.63
C ALA A 349 0.29 -9.02 1.23
N TYR A 350 -0.77 -9.44 0.55
CA TYR A 350 -1.00 -9.14 -0.86
C TYR A 350 -2.48 -8.96 -1.15
N ILE A 351 -2.78 -8.14 -2.15
CA ILE A 351 -4.13 -7.92 -2.68
C ILE A 351 -4.14 -8.19 -4.19
N SER A 352 -5.23 -8.76 -4.68
CA SER A 352 -5.43 -8.93 -6.13
C SER A 352 -5.59 -7.58 -6.82
N GLN A 353 -5.31 -7.51 -8.12
CA GLN A 353 -5.49 -6.29 -8.92
C GLN A 353 -6.94 -5.79 -8.90
N THR A 354 -7.90 -6.70 -8.77
CA THR A 354 -9.33 -6.38 -8.67
C THR A 354 -9.76 -5.97 -7.26
N GLY A 355 -8.88 -6.09 -6.26
CA GLY A 355 -9.20 -5.81 -4.86
C GLY A 355 -10.15 -6.81 -4.20
N ASP A 356 -10.45 -7.91 -4.87
CA ASP A 356 -11.44 -8.91 -4.42
C ASP A 356 -10.83 -10.06 -3.63
N SER A 357 -9.52 -10.16 -3.57
CA SER A 357 -8.82 -11.23 -2.87
C SER A 357 -7.61 -10.71 -2.13
N VAL A 358 -7.41 -11.16 -0.91
CA VAL A 358 -6.20 -10.92 -0.11
C VAL A 358 -5.56 -12.22 0.32
N VAL A 359 -4.24 -12.18 0.42
CA VAL A 359 -3.40 -13.32 0.83
C VAL A 359 -2.42 -12.84 1.89
N VAL A 360 -2.25 -13.63 2.95
CA VAL A 360 -1.13 -13.48 3.89
C VAL A 360 -0.33 -14.77 3.89
N VAL A 361 0.94 -14.66 3.57
CA VAL A 361 1.90 -15.78 3.65
C VAL A 361 2.74 -15.57 4.89
N MET A 362 2.86 -16.59 5.74
CA MET A 362 3.49 -16.48 7.05
C MET A 362 4.21 -17.74 7.50
N ALA A 363 5.18 -17.56 8.39
CA ALA A 363 5.89 -18.66 9.05
C ALA A 363 5.76 -18.53 10.57
N ASN A 364 5.36 -19.63 11.22
CA ASN A 364 5.44 -19.80 12.66
C ASN A 364 6.60 -20.73 12.99
N SER A 365 7.76 -20.17 13.28
CA SER A 365 8.96 -20.91 13.69
C SER A 365 8.98 -21.25 15.18
N GLY A 366 7.99 -20.76 15.96
CA GLY A 366 7.86 -21.00 17.38
C GLY A 366 7.38 -22.41 17.75
N GLU A 367 7.39 -22.72 19.04
CA GLU A 367 6.97 -24.03 19.59
C GLU A 367 5.46 -24.09 19.85
N GLU A 368 4.77 -22.93 19.84
CA GLU A 368 3.36 -22.85 20.19
C GLU A 368 2.51 -22.52 18.96
N ASN A 369 1.27 -22.96 19.00
CA ASN A 369 0.26 -22.54 18.03
C ASN A 369 -0.13 -21.08 18.29
N VAL A 370 -0.40 -20.34 17.20
CA VAL A 370 -0.90 -18.96 17.28
C VAL A 370 -2.32 -18.91 16.78
N THR A 371 -3.23 -18.41 17.62
CA THR A 371 -4.58 -18.06 17.18
C THR A 371 -4.52 -16.68 16.54
N LEU A 372 -4.70 -16.66 15.24
CA LEU A 372 -4.61 -15.48 14.41
C LEU A 372 -6.00 -14.98 14.04
N THR A 373 -6.31 -13.75 14.40
CA THR A 373 -7.43 -12.99 13.86
C THR A 373 -6.94 -12.15 12.70
N VAL A 374 -7.67 -12.15 11.58
CA VAL A 374 -7.31 -11.35 10.40
C VAL A 374 -8.30 -10.21 10.23
N ASP A 375 -7.78 -8.99 10.26
CA ASP A 375 -8.55 -7.79 10.00
C ASP A 375 -8.49 -7.46 8.51
N LEU A 376 -9.58 -7.73 7.80
CA LEU A 376 -9.68 -7.67 6.35
C LEU A 376 -10.19 -6.29 5.88
N PRO A 377 -9.74 -5.81 4.71
CA PRO A 377 -10.26 -4.59 4.11
C PRO A 377 -11.67 -4.78 3.48
N PHE A 378 -12.22 -5.99 3.51
CA PHE A 378 -13.52 -6.33 2.96
C PHE A 378 -14.17 -7.49 3.74
N TYR A 379 -15.46 -7.67 3.51
CA TYR A 379 -16.19 -8.79 4.08
C TYR A 379 -15.93 -10.10 3.33
N THR A 380 -15.80 -11.20 4.07
CA THR A 380 -15.73 -12.57 3.54
C THR A 380 -16.56 -13.53 4.39
N LYS A 381 -17.23 -14.50 3.79
CA LYS A 381 -17.95 -15.55 4.53
C LYS A 381 -17.02 -16.62 5.09
N LYS A 382 -15.94 -16.89 4.37
CA LYS A 382 -14.97 -17.92 4.73
C LYS A 382 -13.64 -17.65 4.07
N GLY A 383 -12.58 -18.15 4.71
CA GLY A 383 -11.24 -18.15 4.17
C GLY A 383 -10.71 -19.55 3.94
N GLU A 384 -9.56 -19.62 3.34
CA GLU A 384 -8.79 -20.84 3.15
C GLU A 384 -7.44 -20.72 3.84
N LEU A 385 -7.10 -21.74 4.64
CA LEU A 385 -5.78 -21.87 5.26
C LEU A 385 -5.05 -23.04 4.61
N TYR A 386 -3.88 -22.78 4.08
CA TYR A 386 -2.96 -23.80 3.58
C TYR A 386 -1.79 -23.93 4.56
N THR A 387 -1.44 -25.16 4.90
CA THR A 387 -0.40 -25.42 5.90
C THR A 387 0.62 -26.41 5.38
N THR A 388 1.89 -26.06 5.50
CA THR A 388 3.04 -26.96 5.35
C THR A 388 3.76 -27.07 6.69
N ALA A 389 3.89 -28.32 7.18
CA ALA A 389 4.56 -28.65 8.44
C ALA A 389 5.25 -30.00 8.27
N LYS A 390 5.90 -30.55 9.32
CA LYS A 390 6.55 -31.86 9.27
C LYS A 390 5.67 -32.93 8.65
N SER A 391 4.41 -33.03 9.11
CA SER A 391 3.44 -34.03 8.68
C SER A 391 2.38 -33.52 7.68
N LYS A 392 2.47 -32.26 7.23
CA LYS A 392 1.52 -31.63 6.31
C LYS A 392 2.25 -31.10 5.08
N ASN A 393 1.69 -31.39 3.90
CA ASN A 393 2.18 -30.92 2.61
C ASN A 393 1.12 -30.05 1.96
N PHE A 394 1.16 -28.75 2.22
CA PHE A 394 0.25 -27.79 1.62
C PHE A 394 -1.24 -28.15 1.83
N THR A 395 -1.56 -28.59 3.06
CA THR A 395 -2.88 -29.07 3.41
C THR A 395 -3.86 -27.92 3.54
N LYS A 396 -4.98 -27.99 2.81
CA LYS A 396 -6.04 -26.98 2.83
C LYS A 396 -7.01 -27.23 4.00
N THR A 397 -7.37 -26.15 4.69
CA THR A 397 -8.44 -26.08 5.68
C THR A 397 -9.33 -24.91 5.36
N VAL A 398 -10.65 -25.06 5.42
CA VAL A 398 -11.61 -23.97 5.26
C VAL A 398 -11.76 -23.27 6.62
N LEU A 399 -11.62 -21.96 6.62
CA LEU A 399 -11.83 -21.13 7.80
C LEU A 399 -13.21 -20.49 7.73
N ASN A 400 -13.92 -20.56 8.83
CA ASN A 400 -15.16 -19.81 9.01
C ASN A 400 -14.85 -18.51 9.74
N GLN A 401 -15.74 -17.53 9.57
CA GLN A 401 -15.70 -16.34 10.38
C GLN A 401 -16.15 -16.66 11.82
N ASP A 402 -15.56 -15.92 12.75
CA ASP A 402 -16.15 -15.78 14.06
C ASP A 402 -17.52 -15.11 13.95
N VAL A 403 -18.52 -15.71 14.57
CA VAL A 403 -19.94 -15.29 14.40
C VAL A 403 -20.18 -13.92 15.07
N GLU A 404 -19.40 -13.60 16.11
CA GLU A 404 -19.58 -12.38 16.89
C GLU A 404 -18.83 -11.19 16.29
N THR A 405 -17.59 -11.44 15.83
CA THR A 405 -16.73 -10.37 15.33
C THR A 405 -16.75 -10.23 13.81
N CYS A 406 -17.33 -11.18 13.09
CA CYS A 406 -17.25 -11.29 11.63
C CYS A 406 -15.82 -11.30 11.09
N ARG A 407 -14.85 -11.63 11.94
CA ARG A 407 -13.43 -11.71 11.59
C ARG A 407 -13.01 -13.16 11.38
N PRO A 408 -12.27 -13.47 10.33
CA PRO A 408 -11.73 -14.81 10.17
C PRO A 408 -10.69 -15.11 11.25
N VAL A 409 -10.79 -16.28 11.83
CA VAL A 409 -9.84 -16.79 12.83
C VAL A 409 -9.17 -18.04 12.30
N ALA A 410 -7.85 -18.10 12.39
CA ALA A 410 -7.04 -19.22 11.98
C ALA A 410 -6.14 -19.71 13.12
N THR A 411 -5.99 -21.01 13.27
CA THR A 411 -4.94 -21.57 14.13
C THR A 411 -3.71 -21.86 13.28
N ILE A 412 -2.67 -21.06 13.46
CA ILE A 412 -1.38 -21.22 12.81
C ILE A 412 -0.55 -22.18 13.65
N ALA A 413 -0.34 -23.37 13.14
CA ALA A 413 0.38 -24.41 13.87
C ALA A 413 1.83 -23.99 14.16
N SER A 414 2.36 -24.47 15.28
CA SER A 414 3.81 -24.38 15.56
C SER A 414 4.61 -25.06 14.46
N LYS A 415 5.83 -24.60 14.21
CA LYS A 415 6.75 -25.16 13.20
C LYS A 415 6.07 -25.36 11.84
N SER A 416 5.41 -24.30 11.33
CA SER A 416 4.69 -24.36 10.06
C SER A 416 4.89 -23.12 9.21
N VAL A 417 4.71 -23.30 7.91
CA VAL A 417 4.50 -22.23 6.94
C VAL A 417 3.05 -22.28 6.49
N CYS A 418 2.39 -21.15 6.50
CA CYS A 418 0.96 -21.05 6.24
C CYS A 418 0.66 -19.94 5.22
N THR A 419 -0.42 -20.13 4.48
CA THR A 419 -1.05 -19.09 3.67
C THR A 419 -2.53 -19.04 4.02
N VAL A 420 -3.03 -17.85 4.32
CA VAL A 420 -4.47 -17.59 4.36
C VAL A 420 -4.88 -16.84 3.12
N LEU A 421 -5.96 -17.28 2.52
CA LEU A 421 -6.59 -16.65 1.35
C LEU A 421 -8.03 -16.29 1.70
N PHE A 422 -8.37 -15.04 1.49
CA PHE A 422 -9.74 -14.55 1.62
C PHE A 422 -10.20 -13.95 0.31
N VAL A 423 -11.44 -14.25 -0.07
CA VAL A 423 -12.09 -13.70 -1.24
C VAL A 423 -13.30 -12.90 -0.77
N ARG A 424 -13.46 -11.70 -1.31
CA ARG A 424 -14.62 -10.83 -1.04
C ARG A 424 -15.91 -11.60 -1.32
N SER A 425 -16.83 -11.55 -0.40
CA SER A 425 -18.15 -12.13 -0.58
C SER A 425 -19.15 -11.04 -0.95
N SER A 426 -19.92 -11.26 -2.00
CA SER A 426 -21.08 -10.43 -2.33
C SER A 426 -22.26 -10.67 -1.39
N ASP A 427 -22.31 -11.86 -0.79
CA ASP A 427 -23.37 -12.22 0.16
C ASP A 427 -22.87 -11.98 1.57
N ARG A 428 -23.34 -10.98 2.24
CA ARG A 428 -23.06 -10.74 3.64
C ARG A 428 -24.05 -11.52 4.53
N GLN A 429 -23.56 -12.17 5.58
CA GLN A 429 -24.43 -12.55 6.68
C GLN A 429 -24.69 -11.31 7.52
N ALA A 430 -25.94 -11.14 7.99
CA ALA A 430 -26.22 -10.20 9.04
C ALA A 430 -25.22 -10.44 10.17
N SER A 431 -24.36 -9.48 10.45
CA SER A 431 -23.44 -9.61 11.55
C SER A 431 -24.24 -9.33 12.82
N ASN A 432 -24.07 -10.19 13.81
CA ASN A 432 -24.50 -9.88 15.18
C ASN A 432 -23.59 -8.82 15.84
N MET A 433 -22.81 -8.08 15.03
CA MET A 433 -21.97 -7.01 15.55
C MET A 433 -22.84 -5.99 16.28
N LYS A 434 -22.80 -6.09 17.59
CA LYS A 434 -23.34 -5.09 18.49
C LYS A 434 -22.38 -3.92 18.49
N GLY A 435 -22.74 -2.85 17.85
CA GLY A 435 -21.93 -1.65 17.81
C GLY A 435 -21.70 -1.11 16.42
N ASN A 436 -21.30 0.11 16.37
CA ASN A 436 -21.08 0.90 15.18
C ASN A 436 -19.75 0.52 14.48
N ALA A 437 -19.54 -0.74 14.18
CA ALA A 437 -18.33 -1.16 13.51
C ALA A 437 -18.26 -0.51 12.13
N THR A 438 -17.34 0.36 11.98
CA THR A 438 -17.11 1.20 10.82
C THR A 438 -16.31 0.51 9.74
N ARG A 439 -16.66 -0.70 9.38
CA ARG A 439 -16.12 -1.30 8.20
C ARG A 439 -16.95 -0.88 7.01
N PHE A 440 -16.46 0.14 6.35
CA PHE A 440 -17.03 0.58 5.08
C PHE A 440 -16.58 -0.36 3.97
N ASP A 441 -17.54 -0.94 3.29
CA ASP A 441 -17.34 -1.22 1.91
C ASP A 441 -17.66 0.08 1.18
N ARG A 442 -16.64 0.67 0.61
CA ARG A 442 -16.84 1.81 -0.28
C ARG A 442 -17.65 1.35 -1.47
N ILE A 443 -18.72 2.07 -1.76
CA ILE A 443 -19.58 1.77 -2.91
C ILE A 443 -18.78 1.87 -4.22
N ASP A 444 -17.76 2.70 -4.25
CA ASP A 444 -16.87 2.87 -5.40
C ASP A 444 -15.94 1.67 -5.66
N ASP A 445 -15.72 0.81 -4.66
CA ASP A 445 -14.98 -0.46 -4.83
C ASP A 445 -15.85 -1.54 -5.50
N MET A 446 -17.14 -1.31 -5.66
CA MET A 446 -18.04 -2.29 -6.27
C MET A 446 -18.02 -2.16 -7.79
N GLN A 447 -17.61 -3.24 -8.43
CA GLN A 447 -17.69 -3.37 -9.88
C GLN A 447 -19.14 -3.42 -10.37
N ALA A 448 -19.34 -3.06 -11.64
CA ALA A 448 -20.65 -3.16 -12.27
C ALA A 448 -21.21 -4.59 -12.14
N THR A 449 -22.22 -4.74 -11.29
CA THR A 449 -22.90 -6.01 -11.06
C THR A 449 -24.32 -5.90 -11.59
N ARG A 450 -24.77 -6.89 -12.33
CA ARG A 450 -26.17 -6.95 -12.75
C ARG A 450 -27.06 -7.26 -11.55
N THR A 451 -28.05 -6.42 -11.32
CA THR A 451 -29.04 -6.56 -10.27
C THR A 451 -30.44 -6.56 -10.83
N THR A 452 -31.44 -6.75 -10.00
CA THR A 452 -32.86 -6.56 -10.37
C THR A 452 -33.17 -5.15 -10.89
N PHE A 453 -32.34 -4.18 -10.56
CA PHE A 453 -32.50 -2.76 -10.98
C PHE A 453 -31.63 -2.38 -12.18
N GLY A 454 -30.79 -3.27 -12.70
CA GLY A 454 -29.91 -3.01 -13.82
C GLY A 454 -28.42 -3.16 -13.45
N THR A 455 -27.56 -2.32 -14.02
CA THR A 455 -26.14 -2.38 -13.82
C THR A 455 -25.69 -1.33 -12.81
N LEU A 456 -24.97 -1.76 -11.78
CA LEU A 456 -24.30 -0.87 -10.82
C LEU A 456 -23.16 -0.13 -11.52
N TYR A 457 -23.17 1.19 -11.40
CA TYR A 457 -22.07 2.02 -11.87
C TYR A 457 -21.24 2.51 -10.68
N LYS A 458 -19.93 2.47 -10.87
CA LYS A 458 -19.00 3.14 -9.96
C LYS A 458 -19.28 4.65 -9.96
N LEU A 459 -19.65 5.21 -8.80
CA LEU A 459 -20.03 6.61 -8.69
C LEU A 459 -18.84 7.53 -8.40
N SER A 460 -17.73 6.98 -7.90
CA SER A 460 -16.54 7.75 -7.53
C SER A 460 -15.83 8.35 -8.75
N ASN A 461 -15.32 9.55 -8.60
CA ASN A 461 -14.40 10.25 -9.51
C ASN A 461 -14.82 10.30 -10.99
N LYS A 462 -16.11 10.20 -11.30
CA LYS A 462 -16.57 10.32 -12.69
C LYS A 462 -17.65 11.38 -12.80
N THR A 463 -17.39 12.32 -13.66
CA THR A 463 -18.43 13.23 -14.11
C THR A 463 -19.46 12.44 -14.89
N LYS A 464 -20.68 12.38 -14.38
CA LYS A 464 -21.82 11.92 -15.15
C LYS A 464 -22.62 13.13 -15.59
N THR A 465 -22.58 13.39 -16.88
CA THR A 465 -23.44 14.40 -17.48
C THR A 465 -24.78 13.74 -17.78
N PHE A 466 -25.82 14.26 -17.18
CA PHE A 466 -27.20 13.85 -17.39
C PHE A 466 -27.87 14.95 -18.18
N ASP A 467 -28.17 14.70 -19.40
CA ASP A 467 -28.96 15.60 -20.26
C ASP A 467 -30.18 14.84 -20.77
N ALA A 468 -31.08 15.56 -21.44
CA ALA A 468 -32.33 14.98 -21.96
C ALA A 468 -32.13 13.83 -22.98
N SER A 469 -30.93 13.71 -23.52
CA SER A 469 -30.54 12.63 -24.43
C SER A 469 -30.00 11.38 -23.72
N ASN A 470 -29.70 11.48 -22.42
CA ASN A 470 -29.14 10.36 -21.66
C ASN A 470 -30.27 9.43 -21.18
N PRO A 471 -30.23 8.12 -21.46
CA PRO A 471 -31.28 7.19 -21.05
C PRO A 471 -31.48 7.04 -19.53
N LEU A 472 -30.57 7.58 -18.72
CA LEU A 472 -30.69 7.64 -17.26
C LEU A 472 -31.55 8.84 -16.78
N ILE A 473 -31.96 9.72 -17.66
CA ILE A 473 -32.84 10.86 -17.37
C ILE A 473 -34.26 10.57 -17.93
N SER A 474 -35.25 10.72 -17.08
CA SER A 474 -36.64 10.62 -17.52
C SER A 474 -37.04 11.86 -18.35
N SER A 475 -37.69 11.67 -19.48
CA SER A 475 -38.11 12.73 -20.40
C SER A 475 -39.19 13.68 -19.83
N GLN A 476 -39.78 13.35 -18.71
CA GLN A 476 -40.89 14.16 -18.12
C GLN A 476 -40.53 14.87 -16.80
N THR A 477 -39.50 14.39 -16.11
CA THR A 477 -38.93 15.00 -14.92
C THR A 477 -37.45 14.76 -14.94
N THR A 478 -36.66 15.79 -14.84
CA THR A 478 -35.21 15.65 -14.83
C THR A 478 -34.78 14.83 -13.62
N ALA A 479 -34.45 13.56 -13.82
CA ALA A 479 -34.05 12.65 -12.78
C ALA A 479 -32.64 12.15 -13.07
N VAL A 480 -31.75 12.37 -12.15
CA VAL A 480 -30.40 11.77 -12.13
C VAL A 480 -30.50 10.47 -11.37
N ARG A 481 -29.97 9.38 -11.91
CA ARG A 481 -30.03 8.06 -11.28
C ARG A 481 -28.63 7.49 -11.10
N GLY A 482 -28.39 6.90 -9.93
CA GLY A 482 -27.22 6.10 -9.63
C GLY A 482 -27.61 4.80 -8.94
N TYR A 483 -26.82 3.76 -9.13
CA TYR A 483 -26.98 2.49 -8.43
C TYR A 483 -26.00 2.45 -7.29
N VAL A 484 -26.46 2.03 -6.11
CA VAL A 484 -25.68 1.96 -4.89
C VAL A 484 -25.90 0.61 -4.21
N ALA A 485 -24.86 0.10 -3.58
CA ALA A 485 -25.02 -1.02 -2.66
C ALA A 485 -25.50 -0.48 -1.32
N LEU A 486 -26.41 -1.22 -0.69
CA LEU A 486 -26.97 -0.93 0.61
C LEU A 486 -26.80 -2.13 1.53
N SER A 487 -26.79 -1.87 2.83
CA SER A 487 -26.76 -2.92 3.85
C SER A 487 -27.60 -2.47 5.03
N ASP A 488 -28.35 -3.40 5.61
CA ASP A 488 -29.15 -3.20 6.83
C ASP A 488 -28.32 -2.84 8.08
N ARG A 489 -27.00 -3.01 7.98
CA ARG A 489 -26.05 -2.71 9.05
C ARG A 489 -25.68 -1.24 9.17
N PHE A 490 -26.05 -0.44 8.19
CA PHE A 490 -25.68 0.97 8.13
C PHE A 490 -26.93 1.84 8.15
N SER A 491 -26.88 2.92 8.90
CA SER A 491 -27.98 3.86 9.05
C SER A 491 -27.93 5.02 8.06
N ARG A 492 -26.79 5.21 7.36
CA ARG A 492 -26.64 6.33 6.41
C ARG A 492 -25.93 5.92 5.13
N LEU A 493 -26.37 6.50 4.03
CA LEU A 493 -25.63 6.57 2.77
C LEU A 493 -25.07 7.98 2.62
N VAL A 494 -23.75 8.08 2.48
CA VAL A 494 -23.06 9.36 2.29
C VAL A 494 -22.50 9.40 0.88
N MET A 495 -22.82 10.45 0.14
CA MET A 495 -22.34 10.68 -1.21
C MET A 495 -21.62 12.02 -1.27
N HIS A 496 -20.30 11.97 -1.39
CA HIS A 496 -19.52 13.19 -1.58
C HIS A 496 -19.71 13.73 -3.00
N VAL A 497 -20.08 14.98 -3.12
CA VAL A 497 -20.25 15.67 -4.39
C VAL A 497 -19.07 16.59 -4.63
N ASN A 498 -18.23 16.26 -5.59
CA ASN A 498 -17.08 17.09 -5.97
C ASN A 498 -17.52 18.34 -6.74
N LYS A 499 -18.52 18.20 -7.61
CA LYS A 499 -18.99 19.30 -8.43
C LYS A 499 -20.39 19.07 -8.96
N VAL A 500 -21.18 20.12 -8.98
CA VAL A 500 -22.44 20.19 -9.72
C VAL A 500 -22.32 21.26 -10.80
N THR A 501 -22.75 20.93 -12.01
CA THR A 501 -22.94 21.89 -13.10
C THR A 501 -24.37 21.77 -13.59
N SER A 502 -25.09 22.87 -13.59
CA SER A 502 -26.45 22.97 -14.06
C SER A 502 -26.62 24.13 -15.03
N THR A 503 -27.56 24.04 -15.94
CA THR A 503 -27.96 25.20 -16.81
C THR A 503 -28.75 26.24 -16.05
N ASN A 504 -29.25 25.90 -14.86
CA ASN A 504 -30.01 26.80 -14.02
C ASN A 504 -29.16 27.26 -12.82
N SER A 505 -29.25 28.50 -12.45
CA SER A 505 -28.54 29.09 -11.29
C SER A 505 -29.05 28.53 -9.95
N LEU A 506 -30.30 28.07 -9.92
CA LEU A 506 -30.88 27.40 -8.76
C LEU A 506 -31.42 26.04 -9.20
N THR A 507 -30.90 25.00 -8.61
CA THR A 507 -31.33 23.62 -8.87
C THR A 507 -31.65 22.96 -7.54
N ILE A 508 -32.93 22.73 -7.27
CA ILE A 508 -33.39 22.04 -6.08
C ILE A 508 -33.86 20.65 -6.51
N GLY A 509 -33.35 19.63 -5.84
CA GLY A 509 -33.71 18.25 -6.11
C GLY A 509 -34.09 17.50 -4.86
N ALA A 510 -35.01 16.56 -4.98
CA ALA A 510 -35.37 15.62 -3.93
C ALA A 510 -34.72 14.26 -4.22
N PRO A 511 -33.80 13.76 -3.35
CA PRO A 511 -33.30 12.42 -3.47
C PRO A 511 -34.39 11.39 -3.22
N THR A 512 -34.42 10.35 -4.00
CA THR A 512 -35.30 9.20 -3.81
C THR A 512 -34.51 7.94 -3.86
N LEU A 513 -34.62 7.09 -2.84
CA LEU A 513 -34.05 5.76 -2.77
C LEU A 513 -35.10 4.73 -3.13
N THR A 514 -34.83 3.92 -4.15
CA THR A 514 -35.62 2.72 -4.48
C THR A 514 -34.77 1.50 -4.13
N TYR A 515 -35.29 0.60 -3.32
CA TYR A 515 -34.53 -0.52 -2.76
C TYR A 515 -35.42 -1.77 -2.59
N VAL A 516 -34.79 -2.91 -2.33
CA VAL A 516 -35.47 -4.15 -1.93
C VAL A 516 -35.47 -4.23 -0.42
N ASN A 517 -36.65 -4.37 0.19
CA ASN A 517 -36.76 -4.52 1.64
C ASN A 517 -36.47 -5.96 2.10
N SER A 518 -36.46 -6.17 3.41
CA SER A 518 -36.25 -7.50 4.04
C SER A 518 -37.26 -8.57 3.59
N ASP A 519 -38.44 -8.18 3.15
CA ASP A 519 -39.46 -9.08 2.60
C ASP A 519 -39.27 -9.39 1.11
N GLY A 520 -38.22 -8.87 0.49
CA GLY A 520 -37.95 -9.02 -0.94
C GLY A 520 -38.81 -8.15 -1.84
N LYS A 521 -39.53 -7.14 -1.29
CA LYS A 521 -40.36 -6.25 -2.06
C LYS A 521 -39.63 -4.94 -2.40
N VAL A 522 -39.88 -4.42 -3.58
CA VAL A 522 -39.37 -3.10 -4.01
C VAL A 522 -40.10 -2.00 -3.26
N GLN A 523 -39.37 -1.15 -2.60
CA GLN A 523 -39.83 0.01 -1.85
C GLN A 523 -39.18 1.28 -2.40
N LYS A 524 -39.87 2.43 -2.13
CA LYS A 524 -39.39 3.75 -2.51
C LYS A 524 -39.53 4.71 -1.34
N HIS A 525 -38.41 5.38 -1.01
CA HIS A 525 -38.37 6.43 0.00
C HIS A 525 -37.91 7.74 -0.62
N THR A 526 -38.63 8.82 -0.43
CA THR A 526 -38.28 10.16 -0.93
C THR A 526 -37.83 11.02 0.24
N TYR A 527 -36.66 11.59 0.12
CA TYR A 527 -36.04 12.46 1.12
C TYR A 527 -36.46 13.94 0.89
N GLU A 528 -36.11 14.75 1.85
CA GLU A 528 -36.31 16.20 1.73
C GLU A 528 -35.46 16.79 0.59
N ARG A 529 -35.88 17.96 0.13
CA ARG A 529 -35.19 18.68 -0.94
C ARG A 529 -33.82 19.12 -0.52
N ILE A 530 -32.88 19.03 -1.43
CA ILE A 530 -31.50 19.50 -1.27
C ILE A 530 -31.17 20.51 -2.36
N ASP A 531 -30.31 21.45 -2.03
CA ASP A 531 -29.81 22.45 -2.96
C ASP A 531 -28.63 21.86 -3.76
N LEU A 532 -28.85 21.50 -5.00
CA LEU A 532 -27.84 21.04 -5.95
C LEU A 532 -27.13 22.19 -6.64
N SER A 533 -27.47 23.46 -6.39
CA SER A 533 -26.76 24.61 -6.93
C SER A 533 -25.50 25.01 -6.16
N ARG A 534 -25.20 24.35 -5.05
CA ARG A 534 -24.01 24.63 -4.20
C ARG A 534 -22.68 24.53 -4.91
N GLY A 535 -22.64 23.90 -6.06
CA GLY A 535 -21.51 23.92 -6.94
C GLY A 535 -20.47 22.83 -6.67
N GLN A 536 -19.83 22.73 -5.51
CA GLN A 536 -18.78 21.72 -5.29
C GLN A 536 -18.47 21.46 -3.82
N ASN A 537 -17.96 20.26 -3.54
CA ASN A 537 -17.44 19.80 -2.25
C ASN A 537 -18.44 19.84 -1.10
N PHE A 538 -19.53 19.10 -1.24
CA PHE A 538 -20.49 18.89 -0.16
C PHE A 538 -20.94 17.43 -0.12
N ASP A 539 -21.46 17.01 1.03
CA ASP A 539 -22.00 15.67 1.19
C ASP A 539 -23.53 15.67 1.09
N ILE A 540 -24.03 14.70 0.35
CA ILE A 540 -25.44 14.31 0.40
C ILE A 540 -25.52 13.13 1.36
N VAL A 541 -26.23 13.32 2.46
CA VAL A 541 -26.39 12.29 3.49
C VAL A 541 -27.86 11.85 3.50
N LEU A 542 -28.08 10.56 3.25
CA LEU A 542 -29.41 9.95 3.27
C LEU A 542 -29.51 9.04 4.48
N ASP A 543 -30.48 9.32 5.36
CA ASP A 543 -30.81 8.46 6.48
C ASP A 543 -31.48 7.18 5.97
N LEU A 544 -30.90 6.03 6.25
CA LEU A 544 -31.42 4.71 5.86
C LEU A 544 -32.30 4.08 6.94
N SER A 545 -32.38 4.68 8.13
CA SER A 545 -33.19 4.13 9.23
C SER A 545 -34.69 3.96 8.92
N PRO A 546 -35.31 4.78 8.06
CA PRO A 546 -36.70 4.54 7.64
C PRO A 546 -36.83 3.37 6.66
N ALA A 547 -35.71 2.89 6.07
CA ALA A 547 -35.73 1.83 5.10
C ALA A 547 -35.50 0.48 5.82
N THR A 548 -36.47 -0.43 5.72
CA THR A 548 -36.29 -1.82 6.16
C THR A 548 -35.51 -2.59 5.09
N LEU A 549 -34.21 -2.32 5.01
CA LEU A 549 -33.34 -2.90 3.99
C LEU A 549 -33.21 -4.42 4.14
N ALA A 550 -33.11 -5.12 3.02
CA ALA A 550 -32.59 -6.46 3.02
C ALA A 550 -31.06 -6.42 3.29
N ASP A 551 -30.52 -7.47 3.90
CA ASP A 551 -29.07 -7.58 4.03
C ASP A 551 -28.43 -7.57 2.64
N ASP A 552 -27.46 -6.69 2.44
CA ASP A 552 -26.75 -6.48 1.18
C ASP A 552 -27.65 -6.37 -0.06
N CYS A 553 -28.55 -5.44 -0.06
CA CYS A 553 -29.36 -5.15 -1.22
C CYS A 553 -28.74 -4.06 -2.11
N MET A 554 -29.25 -3.97 -3.31
CA MET A 554 -28.94 -2.89 -4.24
C MET A 554 -30.06 -1.86 -4.22
N GLY A 555 -29.67 -0.59 -4.24
CA GLY A 555 -30.59 0.53 -4.34
C GLY A 555 -30.37 1.37 -5.61
N ILE A 556 -31.39 2.09 -5.98
CA ILE A 556 -31.31 3.15 -7.00
C ILE A 556 -31.54 4.48 -6.28
N ILE A 557 -30.52 5.36 -6.35
CA ILE A 557 -30.67 6.75 -5.97
C ILE A 557 -31.09 7.53 -7.21
N SER A 558 -32.14 8.30 -7.10
CA SER A 558 -32.56 9.24 -8.13
C SER A 558 -32.79 10.63 -7.54
N PHE A 559 -32.43 11.66 -8.30
CA PHE A 559 -32.67 13.05 -7.96
C PHE A 559 -33.72 13.62 -8.93
N THR A 560 -34.81 14.04 -8.41
CA THR A 560 -35.84 14.72 -9.21
C THR A 560 -35.70 16.21 -8.95
N CYS A 561 -35.44 16.99 -9.98
CA CYS A 561 -35.33 18.44 -9.87
C CYS A 561 -36.70 19.12 -10.01
N ASP A 562 -36.95 20.14 -9.21
CA ASP A 562 -38.20 20.90 -9.24
C ASP A 562 -38.38 21.71 -10.54
N ASN A 563 -37.24 22.10 -11.15
CA ASN A 563 -37.24 22.87 -12.39
C ASN A 563 -36.86 21.99 -13.57
N ALA A 564 -37.39 22.27 -14.75
CA ALA A 564 -36.89 21.66 -15.97
C ALA A 564 -35.46 22.10 -16.21
N VAL A 565 -34.51 21.21 -15.97
CA VAL A 565 -33.06 21.43 -16.19
C VAL A 565 -32.66 20.72 -17.48
N SER A 566 -32.24 21.49 -18.47
CA SER A 566 -31.83 20.91 -19.75
C SER A 566 -30.53 20.14 -19.67
N LYS A 567 -29.67 20.45 -18.69
CA LYS A 567 -28.43 19.76 -18.44
C LYS A 567 -28.06 19.86 -16.96
N LEU A 568 -27.90 18.72 -16.33
CA LEU A 568 -27.36 18.58 -14.98
C LEU A 568 -26.21 17.59 -15.00
N SER A 569 -25.06 17.98 -14.48
CA SER A 569 -23.91 17.12 -14.32
C SER A 569 -23.51 17.11 -12.86
N ILE A 570 -23.42 15.94 -12.28
CA ILE A 570 -22.92 15.74 -10.91
C ILE A 570 -21.69 14.87 -10.98
N THR A 571 -20.60 15.39 -10.44
CA THR A 571 -19.38 14.61 -10.24
C THR A 571 -19.35 14.16 -8.79
N PHE A 572 -19.43 12.85 -8.59
CA PHE A 572 -19.34 12.25 -7.27
C PHE A 572 -17.90 11.91 -6.94
N GLY A 573 -17.50 12.14 -5.71
CA GLY A 573 -16.33 11.60 -5.08
C GLY A 573 -16.63 10.24 -4.43
N ASP A 574 -16.22 10.08 -3.18
CA ASP A 574 -16.51 8.87 -2.42
C ASP A 574 -18.02 8.75 -2.11
N VAL A 575 -18.54 7.56 -2.29
CA VAL A 575 -19.90 7.18 -1.89
C VAL A 575 -19.77 5.97 -0.97
N TYR A 576 -20.25 6.09 0.25
CA TYR A 576 -20.06 5.07 1.28
C TYR A 576 -21.26 4.97 2.21
N LEU A 577 -21.31 3.85 2.94
CA LEU A 577 -22.30 3.63 4.00
C LEU A 577 -21.63 3.84 5.37
N ASP A 578 -22.36 4.47 6.30
CA ASP A 578 -21.92 4.60 7.67
C ASP A 578 -23.11 4.57 8.65
N ASN A 579 -22.81 4.61 9.95
CA ASN A 579 -23.79 4.65 11.03
C ASN A 579 -23.88 6.05 11.67
N GLY A 580 -23.55 7.10 10.95
CA GLY A 580 -23.56 8.45 11.47
C GLY A 580 -22.37 8.68 12.40
N ASN A 581 -22.61 8.70 13.70
CA ASN A 581 -21.58 8.83 14.71
C ASN A 581 -20.88 7.50 14.99
N SER A 582 -20.65 6.67 13.97
CA SER A 582 -19.97 5.37 14.09
C SER A 582 -18.52 5.49 14.57
N TYR A 583 -17.92 6.68 14.45
CA TYR A 583 -16.67 7.03 15.10
C TYR A 583 -16.82 7.17 16.62
N ALA A 584 -18.05 7.21 17.15
CA ALA A 584 -18.35 7.31 18.55
C ALA A 584 -19.22 6.12 19.00
N ALA A 585 -18.85 5.53 20.11
CA ALA A 585 -19.63 4.47 20.76
C ALA A 585 -19.88 4.80 22.22
N THR A 586 -21.00 4.32 22.77
CA THR A 586 -21.33 4.44 24.20
C THR A 586 -21.50 3.05 24.77
N LEU A 587 -20.78 2.77 25.86
CA LEU A 587 -20.85 1.52 26.60
C LEU A 587 -21.42 1.76 27.99
N THR A 588 -22.07 0.74 28.51
CA THR A 588 -22.65 0.73 29.86
C THR A 588 -22.45 -0.64 30.49
N GLY A 589 -22.46 -0.72 31.81
CA GLY A 589 -22.30 -1.96 32.57
C GLY A 589 -20.98 -2.04 33.32
N ASP A 590 -20.57 -3.21 33.73
CA ASP A 590 -19.34 -3.41 34.47
C ASP A 590 -18.16 -3.59 33.53
N TYR A 591 -17.02 -2.94 33.84
CA TYR A 591 -15.78 -3.11 33.09
C TYR A 591 -15.18 -4.49 33.36
N THR A 592 -14.93 -5.23 32.32
CA THR A 592 -14.10 -6.44 32.35
C THR A 592 -13.07 -6.35 31.21
N ALA A 593 -11.79 -6.53 31.53
CA ALA A 593 -10.69 -6.39 30.58
C ALA A 593 -10.81 -7.37 29.38
N ASP A 594 -11.48 -8.50 29.58
CA ASP A 594 -11.71 -9.54 28.58
C ASP A 594 -13.09 -9.44 27.91
N ASP A 595 -13.86 -8.38 28.19
CA ASP A 595 -15.16 -8.20 27.55
C ASP A 595 -14.96 -8.00 26.04
N SER A 596 -15.55 -8.89 25.25
CA SER A 596 -15.49 -8.86 23.80
C SER A 596 -16.00 -7.54 23.21
N ASN A 597 -17.00 -6.91 23.84
CA ASN A 597 -17.53 -5.62 23.40
C ASN A 597 -16.50 -4.50 23.63
N MET A 598 -15.84 -4.46 24.79
CA MET A 598 -14.79 -3.49 25.08
C MET A 598 -13.61 -3.67 24.14
N MET A 599 -13.14 -4.91 23.93
CA MET A 599 -12.04 -5.22 23.05
C MET A 599 -12.35 -4.84 21.59
N GLU A 600 -13.57 -5.01 21.14
CA GLU A 600 -13.98 -4.60 19.79
C GLU A 600 -13.77 -3.11 19.58
N TYR A 601 -14.26 -2.28 20.49
CA TYR A 601 -14.12 -0.82 20.36
C TYR A 601 -12.70 -0.32 20.63
N THR A 602 -11.97 -0.93 21.55
CA THR A 602 -10.59 -0.52 21.85
C THR A 602 -9.61 -0.88 20.73
N GLN A 603 -9.92 -1.92 19.96
CA GLN A 603 -9.11 -2.35 18.80
C GLN A 603 -9.55 -1.72 17.48
N ASP A 604 -10.79 -1.25 17.39
CA ASP A 604 -11.28 -0.63 16.17
C ASP A 604 -10.69 0.80 16.01
N GLN A 605 -9.88 0.99 14.99
CA GLN A 605 -9.26 2.30 14.69
C GLN A 605 -10.29 3.33 14.17
N ALA A 606 -11.44 2.90 13.70
CA ALA A 606 -12.47 3.80 13.26
C ALA A 606 -13.30 4.37 14.42
N CYS A 607 -13.34 3.69 15.56
CA CYS A 607 -13.89 4.22 16.79
C CYS A 607 -12.89 5.19 17.44
N THR A 608 -13.01 6.46 17.13
CA THR A 608 -12.12 7.53 17.60
C THR A 608 -12.60 8.19 18.89
N SER A 609 -13.82 7.87 19.31
CA SER A 609 -14.47 8.46 20.49
C SER A 609 -15.28 7.39 21.22
N LEU A 610 -14.97 7.17 22.48
CA LEU A 610 -15.62 6.14 23.30
C LEU A 610 -16.19 6.75 24.57
N ASN A 611 -17.50 6.65 24.77
CA ASN A 611 -18.16 7.12 25.98
C ASN A 611 -18.31 5.95 26.97
N LEU A 612 -17.60 6.02 28.08
CA LEU A 612 -17.59 5.05 29.17
C LEU A 612 -18.20 5.65 30.47
N ALA A 613 -18.91 6.78 30.39
CA ALA A 613 -19.50 7.41 31.58
C ALA A 613 -20.51 6.51 32.30
N GLY A 614 -21.11 5.55 31.60
CA GLY A 614 -22.04 4.55 32.19
C GLY A 614 -21.36 3.22 32.56
N VAL A 615 -20.02 3.13 32.51
CA VAL A 615 -19.28 1.91 32.82
C VAL A 615 -18.74 1.95 34.23
N ALA A 616 -19.09 0.97 35.06
CA ALA A 616 -18.58 0.83 36.42
C ALA A 616 -17.27 0.04 36.44
N GLY A 617 -16.43 0.27 37.47
CA GLY A 617 -15.22 -0.53 37.70
C GLY A 617 -14.08 -0.25 36.70
N LEU A 618 -14.03 0.93 36.07
CA LEU A 618 -12.96 1.32 35.19
C LEU A 618 -11.58 1.30 35.90
N PRO A 619 -10.51 0.78 35.27
CA PRO A 619 -9.18 0.77 35.85
C PRO A 619 -8.62 2.20 35.95
N ALA A 620 -7.59 2.37 36.79
CA ALA A 620 -6.94 3.66 36.97
C ALA A 620 -6.19 4.15 35.70
N GLU A 621 -5.87 3.25 34.78
CA GLU A 621 -5.17 3.53 33.53
C GLU A 621 -5.82 2.78 32.38
N LEU A 622 -5.78 3.35 31.19
CA LEU A 622 -6.28 2.78 29.94
C LEU A 622 -5.14 2.66 28.91
N PRO A 623 -4.25 1.66 29.07
CA PRO A 623 -3.03 1.55 28.22
C PRO A 623 -3.31 1.43 26.72
N TRP A 624 -4.50 0.98 26.34
CA TRP A 624 -4.91 0.88 24.94
C TRP A 624 -5.17 2.24 24.26
N LEU A 625 -5.12 3.35 25.03
CA LEU A 625 -5.13 4.71 24.49
C LEU A 625 -3.74 5.20 24.06
N ASP A 626 -2.68 4.61 24.57
CA ASP A 626 -1.31 5.06 24.33
C ASP A 626 -1.00 5.13 22.83
N GLY A 627 -0.49 6.29 22.40
CA GLY A 627 -0.15 6.56 21.02
C GLY A 627 -1.35 6.64 20.05
N LYS A 628 -2.59 6.71 20.56
CA LYS A 628 -3.79 6.85 19.73
C LYS A 628 -4.41 8.25 19.87
N ASN A 629 -4.94 8.77 18.77
CA ASN A 629 -5.68 10.03 18.76
C ASN A 629 -7.14 9.87 19.25
N ARG A 630 -7.45 8.75 19.83
CA ARG A 630 -8.76 8.43 20.38
C ARG A 630 -9.04 9.22 21.65
N VAL A 631 -10.29 9.62 21.85
CA VAL A 631 -10.77 10.30 23.05
C VAL A 631 -11.74 9.39 23.79
N VAL A 632 -11.61 9.32 25.11
CA VAL A 632 -12.51 8.57 25.99
C VAL A 632 -13.21 9.54 26.94
N TYR A 633 -14.53 9.48 26.97
CA TYR A 633 -15.38 10.26 27.88
C TYR A 633 -15.77 9.40 29.06
N VAL A 634 -15.56 9.92 30.26
CA VAL A 634 -15.89 9.23 31.53
C VAL A 634 -16.68 10.17 32.45
N ALA A 635 -17.28 9.62 33.49
CA ALA A 635 -17.93 10.43 34.53
C ALA A 635 -16.92 11.38 35.20
N GLU A 636 -17.38 12.51 35.67
CA GLU A 636 -16.57 13.58 36.25
C GLU A 636 -15.76 13.11 37.46
N GLU A 637 -16.35 12.27 38.28
CA GLU A 637 -15.74 11.67 39.47
C GLU A 637 -14.70 10.56 39.20
N CYS A 638 -14.50 10.18 37.95
CA CYS A 638 -13.62 9.09 37.58
C CYS A 638 -12.15 9.44 37.87
N THR A 639 -11.38 8.49 38.41
CA THR A 639 -9.99 8.69 38.87
C THR A 639 -8.93 8.35 37.80
N ILE A 640 -9.32 7.98 36.58
CA ILE A 640 -8.40 7.61 35.49
C ILE A 640 -7.41 8.76 35.24
N ALA A 641 -6.13 8.43 35.15
CA ALA A 641 -5.04 9.39 34.92
C ALA A 641 -4.43 9.35 33.50
N THR A 642 -4.95 8.49 32.62
CA THR A 642 -4.48 8.32 31.22
C THR A 642 -4.75 9.59 30.42
N ASP A 643 -3.83 9.93 29.49
CA ASP A 643 -4.02 10.99 28.49
C ASP A 643 -5.25 10.70 27.60
N ASN A 644 -5.79 11.72 26.96
CA ASN A 644 -6.94 11.66 26.07
C ASN A 644 -8.25 11.22 26.77
N VAL A 645 -8.32 11.35 28.07
CA VAL A 645 -9.54 11.07 28.85
C VAL A 645 -10.23 12.39 29.22
N VAL A 646 -11.50 12.51 28.84
CA VAL A 646 -12.36 13.65 29.12
C VAL A 646 -13.25 13.31 30.31
N LYS A 647 -13.11 14.01 31.42
CA LYS A 647 -13.92 13.92 32.61
C LYS A 647 -14.99 15.01 32.60
N GLY A 648 -16.24 14.62 32.49
CA GLY A 648 -17.31 15.59 32.24
C GLY A 648 -17.11 16.32 30.92
N SER A 649 -16.47 17.50 30.95
CA SER A 649 -16.14 18.29 29.74
C SER A 649 -14.68 18.72 29.68
N VAL A 650 -13.80 18.19 30.56
CA VAL A 650 -12.41 18.61 30.70
C VAL A 650 -11.47 17.43 30.49
N CYS A 651 -10.49 17.61 29.60
CA CYS A 651 -9.34 16.74 29.42
C CYS A 651 -8.11 17.37 30.04
N GLN A 652 -7.46 16.68 30.98
CA GLN A 652 -6.27 17.22 31.65
C GLN A 652 -5.07 17.28 30.69
N SER A 653 -4.87 16.22 29.92
CA SER A 653 -3.79 16.10 28.96
C SER A 653 -4.29 15.43 27.69
N LEU A 654 -4.30 16.17 26.59
CA LEU A 654 -4.58 15.66 25.26
C LEU A 654 -3.28 15.47 24.51
N LYS A 655 -2.98 14.24 24.09
CA LYS A 655 -1.79 13.92 23.28
C LYS A 655 -2.21 13.34 21.94
N LEU A 656 -1.87 14.06 20.89
CA LEU A 656 -2.15 13.70 19.51
C LEU A 656 -0.86 13.56 18.72
N SER A 657 -0.90 12.74 17.67
CA SER A 657 0.21 12.60 16.72
C SER A 657 -0.31 12.25 15.33
N ASP A 658 0.47 12.53 14.30
CA ASP A 658 0.16 12.12 12.92
C ASP A 658 0.15 10.59 12.74
N ASN A 659 0.82 9.83 13.61
CA ASN A 659 0.81 8.38 13.65
C ASN A 659 -0.29 7.78 14.54
N GLY A 660 -1.00 8.61 15.30
CA GLY A 660 -2.04 8.18 16.24
C GLY A 660 -3.37 7.82 15.60
N GLY A 661 -3.49 8.00 14.29
CA GLY A 661 -4.72 7.76 13.53
C GLY A 661 -5.65 8.99 13.47
N ILE A 662 -6.89 8.73 13.09
CA ILE A 662 -7.93 9.77 12.95
C ILE A 662 -8.23 10.42 14.31
N PHE A 663 -8.41 11.74 14.31
CA PHE A 663 -8.91 12.48 15.46
C PHE A 663 -10.32 13.00 15.19
N ARG A 664 -11.32 12.44 15.89
CA ARG A 664 -12.70 12.87 15.78
C ARG A 664 -13.42 12.67 17.12
N PRO A 665 -13.37 13.65 18.02
CA PRO A 665 -14.10 13.61 19.29
C PRO A 665 -15.62 13.69 19.04
N ALA A 666 -16.40 12.97 19.86
CA ALA A 666 -17.87 12.97 19.75
C ALA A 666 -18.49 14.31 20.12
N THR A 667 -17.90 14.99 21.09
CA THR A 667 -18.30 16.34 21.57
C THR A 667 -17.09 17.19 21.80
N ALA A 668 -17.24 18.50 21.68
CA ALA A 668 -16.20 19.44 22.06
C ALA A 668 -15.92 19.35 23.57
N PHE A 669 -14.70 19.62 23.97
CA PHE A 669 -14.25 19.63 25.36
C PHE A 669 -13.13 20.66 25.56
N THR A 670 -12.79 20.97 26.80
CA THR A 670 -11.68 21.83 27.14
C THR A 670 -10.46 20.97 27.52
N ALA A 671 -9.31 21.20 26.88
CA ALA A 671 -8.04 20.60 27.26
C ALA A 671 -7.24 21.60 28.12
N ASN A 672 -6.79 21.15 29.28
CA ASN A 672 -5.88 21.96 30.10
C ASN A 672 -4.48 22.03 29.49
N GLU A 673 -4.04 20.92 28.89
CA GLU A 673 -2.89 20.84 28.02
C GLU A 673 -3.25 20.02 26.78
N ALA A 674 -2.91 20.55 25.61
CA ALA A 674 -3.07 19.86 24.34
C ALA A 674 -1.74 19.84 23.58
N LEU A 675 -1.32 18.67 23.14
CA LEU A 675 -0.09 18.45 22.39
C LEU A 675 -0.42 17.76 21.06
N LEU A 676 0.17 18.24 19.97
CA LEU A 676 0.18 17.56 18.68
C LEU A 676 1.62 17.40 18.22
N THR A 677 2.08 16.17 18.10
CA THR A 677 3.40 15.84 17.56
C THR A 677 3.29 15.35 16.15
N VAL A 678 4.02 15.99 15.23
CA VAL A 678 4.03 15.65 13.80
C VAL A 678 5.46 15.58 13.28
N ASP A 679 5.69 14.75 12.27
CA ASP A 679 6.97 14.72 11.55
C ASP A 679 6.91 15.70 10.37
N VAL A 680 7.89 16.62 10.29
CA VAL A 680 7.98 17.64 9.24
C VAL A 680 9.26 17.43 8.44
N ALA A 681 9.12 17.18 7.15
CA ALA A 681 10.23 16.95 6.23
C ALA A 681 10.55 18.23 5.40
N GLY A 682 10.98 19.29 6.09
CA GLY A 682 11.28 20.58 5.48
C GLY A 682 10.08 21.53 5.53
N ALA A 683 8.96 21.21 4.93
CA ALA A 683 7.72 21.98 5.08
C ALA A 683 6.48 21.06 5.05
N ARG A 684 5.42 21.47 5.75
CA ARG A 684 4.16 20.73 5.81
C ARG A 684 2.97 21.68 6.00
N MET A 685 1.85 21.40 5.33
CA MET A 685 0.59 22.09 5.59
C MET A 685 -0.15 21.37 6.71
N LEU A 686 -0.43 22.06 7.79
CA LEU A 686 -1.07 21.49 8.98
C LEU A 686 -2.35 22.22 9.36
N MET A 687 -3.27 21.51 10.01
CA MET A 687 -4.42 22.09 10.70
C MET A 687 -4.52 21.48 12.11
N LEU A 688 -4.53 22.33 13.14
CA LEU A 688 -4.57 21.92 14.54
C LEU A 688 -6.00 21.98 15.08
N PRO A 689 -6.43 21.01 15.93
CA PRO A 689 -7.76 21.05 16.55
C PRO A 689 -7.83 21.95 17.79
N PHE A 690 -6.75 22.65 18.13
CA PHE A 690 -6.63 23.60 19.23
C PHE A 690 -5.68 24.73 18.82
N ALA A 691 -5.79 25.87 19.49
CA ALA A 691 -4.86 26.98 19.29
C ALA A 691 -3.51 26.69 19.95
N ALA A 692 -2.42 27.01 19.28
CA ALA A 692 -1.07 26.77 19.77
C ALA A 692 -0.11 27.94 19.47
N ASN A 693 0.97 28.04 20.24
CA ASN A 693 2.12 28.88 19.89
C ASN A 693 3.04 28.09 18.96
N VAL A 694 3.73 28.80 18.07
CA VAL A 694 4.76 28.19 17.22
C VAL A 694 5.97 27.85 18.10
N PRO A 695 6.45 26.59 18.08
CA PRO A 695 7.61 26.19 18.89
C PRO A 695 8.90 26.90 18.45
N GLU A 696 9.85 27.02 19.38
CA GLU A 696 11.17 27.57 19.08
C GLU A 696 11.89 26.76 17.97
N GLY A 697 12.49 27.46 17.03
CA GLY A 697 13.18 26.83 15.89
C GLY A 697 12.25 26.40 14.75
N VAL A 698 10.94 26.58 14.88
CA VAL A 698 9.94 26.31 13.86
C VAL A 698 9.46 27.63 13.27
N LYS A 699 9.26 27.69 11.96
CA LYS A 699 8.55 28.80 11.31
C LYS A 699 7.16 28.34 10.90
N ALA A 700 6.18 29.21 11.09
CA ALA A 700 4.82 28.96 10.66
C ALA A 700 4.28 30.18 9.89
N TYR A 701 3.41 29.92 8.93
CA TYR A 701 2.81 30.96 8.09
C TYR A 701 1.31 30.73 7.97
N THR A 702 0.53 31.76 8.20
CA THR A 702 -0.86 31.78 7.74
C THR A 702 -0.87 31.92 6.22
N VAL A 703 -1.83 31.30 5.57
CA VAL A 703 -1.95 31.32 4.11
C VAL A 703 -3.30 31.93 3.77
N SER A 704 -3.28 33.02 3.00
CA SER A 704 -4.53 33.70 2.55
C SER A 704 -5.21 32.92 1.43
N ASP A 705 -6.44 33.32 1.10
CA ASP A 705 -7.18 32.78 -0.06
C ASP A 705 -6.48 33.00 -1.39
N ASP A 706 -5.60 34.01 -1.49
CA ASP A 706 -4.73 34.25 -2.64
C ASP A 706 -3.39 33.50 -2.55
N PHE A 707 -3.26 32.55 -1.61
CA PHE A 707 -2.08 31.71 -1.37
C PHE A 707 -0.82 32.49 -1.01
N ILE A 708 -0.98 33.65 -0.39
CA ILE A 708 0.12 34.45 0.16
C ILE A 708 0.40 33.98 1.59
N CYS A 709 1.64 33.57 1.85
CA CYS A 709 2.10 33.12 3.16
C CYS A 709 2.63 34.31 3.98
N GLN A 710 2.10 34.50 5.19
CA GLN A 710 2.55 35.50 6.15
C GLN A 710 3.01 34.81 7.43
N GLU A 711 4.23 35.09 7.87
CA GLU A 711 4.81 34.49 9.07
C GLU A 711 3.96 34.82 10.30
N THR A 712 3.79 33.84 11.18
CA THR A 712 3.01 33.96 12.42
C THR A 712 3.73 33.27 13.57
N THR A 713 3.49 33.75 14.78
CA THR A 713 3.97 33.13 16.03
C THR A 713 2.90 32.32 16.74
N THR A 714 1.66 32.37 16.26
CA THR A 714 0.52 31.66 16.84
C THR A 714 -0.29 30.97 15.74
N ILE A 715 -0.84 29.82 16.05
CA ILE A 715 -1.70 29.04 15.18
C ILE A 715 -3.08 28.99 15.80
N ALA A 716 -4.07 29.47 15.06
CA ALA A 716 -5.47 29.36 15.49
C ALA A 716 -5.99 27.92 15.29
N ALA A 717 -6.90 27.49 16.15
CA ALA A 717 -7.59 26.22 15.96
C ALA A 717 -8.32 26.19 14.61
N HIS A 718 -8.32 25.04 13.95
CA HIS A 718 -9.03 24.77 12.70
C HIS A 718 -8.63 25.60 11.48
N GLN A 719 -7.51 26.33 11.58
CA GLN A 719 -6.98 27.09 10.47
C GLN A 719 -5.76 26.36 9.86
N PRO A 720 -5.78 26.04 8.55
CA PRO A 720 -4.60 25.51 7.89
C PRO A 720 -3.43 26.49 7.89
N VAL A 721 -2.25 26.01 8.23
CA VAL A 721 -1.00 26.78 8.29
C VAL A 721 0.13 26.03 7.59
N LEU A 722 1.04 26.76 6.96
CA LEU A 722 2.31 26.22 6.48
C LEU A 722 3.31 26.22 7.64
N VAL A 723 3.97 25.10 7.86
CA VAL A 723 5.03 24.93 8.87
C VAL A 723 6.31 24.51 8.18
N GLU A 724 7.42 25.20 8.53
CA GLU A 724 8.78 24.85 8.10
C GLU A 724 9.58 24.34 9.30
N ALA A 725 10.01 23.10 9.22
CA ALA A 725 10.85 22.43 10.23
C ALA A 725 11.44 21.14 9.66
N THR A 726 12.33 20.49 10.39
CA THR A 726 12.84 19.15 10.04
C THR A 726 12.84 18.25 11.26
N GLY A 727 12.17 17.11 11.16
CA GLY A 727 11.99 16.13 12.23
C GLY A 727 10.69 16.34 13.01
N PHE A 728 10.62 15.74 14.18
CA PHE A 728 9.43 15.79 15.01
C PHE A 728 9.25 17.17 15.67
N VAL A 729 8.07 17.75 15.46
CA VAL A 729 7.65 19.03 16.05
C VAL A 729 6.45 18.77 16.94
N THR A 730 6.48 19.30 18.17
CA THR A 730 5.34 19.25 19.09
C THR A 730 4.74 20.64 19.28
N PHE A 731 3.53 20.83 18.83
CA PHE A 731 2.72 22.02 19.08
C PHE A 731 2.01 21.88 20.43
N LYS A 732 2.09 22.90 21.24
CA LYS A 732 1.48 22.94 22.57
C LYS A 732 0.44 24.04 22.67
N GLY A 733 -0.71 23.70 23.22
CA GLY A 733 -1.81 24.62 23.45
C GLY A 733 -2.69 24.22 24.63
N SER A 734 -3.80 24.91 24.78
CA SER A 734 -4.86 24.61 25.75
C SER A 734 -6.16 25.26 25.30
N GLY A 735 -7.27 24.93 25.92
CA GLY A 735 -8.58 25.52 25.62
C GLY A 735 -9.53 24.57 24.90
N GLU A 736 -10.43 25.11 24.13
CA GLU A 736 -11.45 24.33 23.42
C GLU A 736 -10.82 23.44 22.34
N VAL A 737 -11.24 22.21 22.33
CA VAL A 737 -10.88 21.18 21.33
C VAL A 737 -12.17 20.63 20.75
N ALA A 738 -12.30 20.70 19.43
CA ALA A 738 -13.48 20.21 18.73
C ALA A 738 -13.07 19.55 17.39
N TYR A 739 -13.97 18.80 16.83
CA TYR A 739 -13.90 18.42 15.43
C TYR A 739 -14.49 19.54 14.59
N ALA A 740 -13.73 20.03 13.64
CA ALA A 740 -14.24 20.97 12.65
C ALA A 740 -13.76 20.59 11.25
N THR A 741 -14.55 20.88 10.27
CA THR A 741 -14.17 20.78 8.85
C THR A 741 -13.96 22.17 8.31
N SER A 742 -12.99 22.34 7.44
CA SER A 742 -12.82 23.62 6.73
C SER A 742 -14.11 23.95 5.94
N PRO A 743 -14.47 25.24 5.84
CA PRO A 743 -15.58 25.67 5.00
C PRO A 743 -15.48 25.11 3.57
N LEU A 744 -16.61 24.78 2.96
CA LEU A 744 -16.65 24.15 1.64
C LEU A 744 -16.12 25.07 0.52
N ASP A 745 -16.19 26.36 0.71
CA ASP A 745 -15.73 27.43 -0.18
C ASP A 745 -14.31 27.92 0.15
N ALA A 746 -13.66 27.35 1.18
CA ALA A 746 -12.30 27.74 1.54
C ALA A 746 -11.30 27.24 0.49
N SER A 747 -10.37 28.11 0.11
CA SER A 747 -9.27 27.79 -0.82
C SER A 747 -8.29 26.78 -0.22
N LEU A 748 -8.15 26.78 1.11
CA LEU A 748 -7.36 25.82 1.88
C LEU A 748 -8.26 24.97 2.76
N ARG A 749 -8.08 23.68 2.74
CA ARG A 749 -8.91 22.73 3.46
C ARG A 749 -8.07 21.73 4.21
N GLY A 750 -8.24 21.68 5.52
CA GLY A 750 -7.60 20.71 6.40
C GLY A 750 -8.55 19.61 6.86
N THR A 751 -7.99 18.54 7.40
CA THR A 751 -8.72 17.40 7.94
C THR A 751 -8.07 16.84 9.19
N TYR A 752 -8.88 16.26 10.07
CA TYR A 752 -8.41 15.46 11.20
C TYR A 752 -8.67 13.96 11.00
N ALA A 753 -9.31 13.61 9.90
CA ALA A 753 -9.82 12.26 9.66
C ALA A 753 -9.21 11.57 8.43
N GLY A 754 -8.31 12.23 7.73
CA GLY A 754 -7.92 11.82 6.40
C GLY A 754 -9.01 12.18 5.38
N LEU A 755 -8.62 12.52 4.17
CA LEU A 755 -9.52 12.96 3.12
C LEU A 755 -9.03 12.46 1.76
N PRO A 756 -9.91 11.92 0.91
CA PRO A 756 -9.51 11.63 -0.45
C PRO A 756 -9.20 12.94 -1.19
N LEU A 757 -8.07 12.96 -1.86
CA LEU A 757 -7.65 14.00 -2.79
C LEU A 757 -7.94 13.54 -4.21
N PHE A 758 -8.36 14.45 -5.04
CA PHE A 758 -8.74 14.17 -6.42
C PHE A 758 -7.78 14.80 -7.41
N ALA A 759 -7.82 14.33 -8.64
CA ALA A 759 -7.08 14.97 -9.72
C ALA A 759 -7.55 16.42 -9.87
N GLY A 760 -6.62 17.37 -9.74
CA GLY A 760 -6.90 18.79 -9.74
C GLY A 760 -6.73 19.48 -8.39
N ASP A 761 -6.77 18.77 -7.28
CA ASP A 761 -6.38 19.30 -5.98
C ASP A 761 -4.86 19.55 -5.92
N TYR A 762 -4.44 20.42 -5.02
CA TYR A 762 -3.03 20.75 -4.85
C TYR A 762 -2.58 20.45 -3.44
N ILE A 763 -1.45 19.79 -3.32
CA ILE A 763 -0.76 19.58 -2.04
C ILE A 763 0.56 20.33 -2.01
N LEU A 764 1.06 20.59 -0.82
CA LEU A 764 2.41 21.12 -0.65
C LEU A 764 3.43 20.06 -1.09
N GLY A 765 4.39 20.46 -1.92
CA GLY A 765 5.45 19.59 -2.38
C GLY A 765 6.63 20.37 -2.96
N GLN A 766 7.67 19.67 -3.37
CA GLN A 766 8.86 20.27 -3.98
C GLN A 766 8.96 19.94 -5.47
N LYS A 767 9.40 20.94 -6.24
CA LYS A 767 9.86 20.76 -7.60
C LYS A 767 11.16 21.51 -7.78
N ASP A 768 12.19 20.85 -8.26
CA ASP A 768 13.53 21.42 -8.49
C ASP A 768 14.10 22.14 -7.26
N GLY A 769 13.81 21.60 -6.06
CA GLY A 769 14.24 22.17 -4.77
C GLY A 769 13.40 23.33 -4.26
N GLN A 770 12.38 23.78 -4.98
CA GLN A 770 11.47 24.85 -4.59
C GLN A 770 10.17 24.29 -4.04
N TRP A 771 9.72 24.77 -2.90
CA TRP A 771 8.41 24.45 -2.34
C TRP A 771 7.28 25.15 -3.08
N GLY A 772 6.18 24.44 -3.25
CA GLY A 772 5.02 24.95 -3.96
C GLY A 772 3.83 24.01 -3.87
N TRP A 773 2.78 24.38 -4.57
CA TRP A 773 1.56 23.61 -4.72
C TRP A 773 1.70 22.66 -5.91
N VAL A 774 1.70 21.38 -5.65
CA VAL A 774 1.80 20.30 -6.65
C VAL A 774 0.40 19.79 -6.96
N ARG A 775 0.02 19.85 -8.22
CA ARG A 775 -1.28 19.39 -8.69
C ARG A 775 -1.36 17.88 -8.66
N GLN A 776 -2.40 17.34 -8.05
CA GLN A 776 -2.68 15.92 -8.04
C GLN A 776 -3.20 15.46 -9.42
N THR A 777 -2.65 14.36 -9.91
CA THR A 777 -3.02 13.75 -11.19
C THR A 777 -3.84 12.49 -11.03
N ALA A 778 -3.86 11.93 -9.82
CA ALA A 778 -4.58 10.72 -9.45
C ALA A 778 -5.23 10.89 -8.07
N VAL A 779 -6.14 9.99 -7.73
CA VAL A 779 -6.71 9.92 -6.38
C VAL A 779 -5.64 9.48 -5.40
N SER A 780 -5.52 10.23 -4.30
CA SER A 780 -4.65 9.92 -3.17
C SER A 780 -5.39 10.21 -1.86
N THR A 781 -4.75 10.01 -0.72
CA THR A 781 -5.35 10.29 0.58
C THR A 781 -4.52 11.33 1.31
N LEU A 782 -5.17 12.40 1.76
CA LEU A 782 -4.60 13.36 2.68
C LEU A 782 -4.57 12.75 4.09
N ALA A 783 -3.43 12.86 4.76
CA ALA A 783 -3.30 12.32 6.11
C ALA A 783 -4.08 13.16 7.15
N PRO A 784 -4.42 12.61 8.32
CA PRO A 784 -4.92 13.40 9.43
C PRO A 784 -3.98 14.55 9.79
N PHE A 785 -4.55 15.69 10.13
CA PHE A 785 -3.91 16.98 10.45
C PHE A 785 -3.28 17.70 9.26
N ASP A 786 -3.27 17.13 8.06
CA ASP A 786 -2.81 17.80 6.86
C ASP A 786 -3.86 18.71 6.22
N ALA A 787 -3.39 19.58 5.33
CA ALA A 787 -4.26 20.44 4.53
C ALA A 787 -3.81 20.48 3.06
N TYR A 788 -4.76 20.75 2.18
CA TYR A 788 -4.58 20.85 0.74
C TYR A 788 -5.22 22.13 0.21
N ALA A 789 -4.89 22.49 -1.03
CA ALA A 789 -5.41 23.66 -1.69
C ALA A 789 -6.30 23.31 -2.86
N GLN A 790 -7.37 24.09 -3.03
CA GLN A 790 -8.24 24.09 -4.22
C GLN A 790 -7.93 25.32 -5.05
N ILE A 791 -7.11 25.16 -6.08
CA ILE A 791 -6.62 26.26 -6.93
C ILE A 791 -7.24 26.10 -8.32
N SER A 792 -7.89 27.15 -8.80
CA SER A 792 -8.45 27.18 -10.16
C SER A 792 -7.33 27.37 -11.21
N SER A 793 -6.41 26.41 -11.29
CA SER A 793 -5.29 26.41 -12.25
C SER A 793 -5.16 25.03 -12.88
N GLN A 794 -4.51 24.99 -14.07
CA GLN A 794 -4.12 23.75 -14.74
C GLN A 794 -2.62 23.50 -14.68
N GLU A 795 -1.87 24.38 -14.02
CA GLU A 795 -0.43 24.23 -13.85
C GLU A 795 -0.11 23.07 -12.91
N ASN A 796 0.90 22.28 -13.24
CA ASN A 796 1.30 21.14 -12.43
C ASN A 796 2.05 21.54 -11.15
N PHE A 797 2.57 22.76 -11.10
CA PHE A 797 3.31 23.31 -9.97
C PHE A 797 3.15 24.82 -9.89
N ILE A 798 2.81 25.31 -8.70
CA ILE A 798 2.68 26.74 -8.41
C ILE A 798 3.61 27.04 -7.22
N PRO A 799 4.65 27.86 -7.38
CA PRO A 799 5.57 28.20 -6.30
C PRO A 799 4.86 28.87 -5.12
N LEU A 800 5.32 28.60 -3.89
CA LEU A 800 4.86 29.34 -2.70
C LEU A 800 5.21 30.82 -2.82
N ASN A 801 4.26 31.67 -2.44
CA ASN A 801 4.46 33.12 -2.34
C ASN A 801 4.68 33.49 -0.86
N LEU A 802 5.94 33.43 -0.43
CA LEU A 802 6.33 33.85 0.92
C LEU A 802 6.48 35.36 0.96
N THR A 803 5.69 36.05 1.74
CA THR A 803 5.99 37.43 2.12
C THR A 803 7.01 37.39 3.24
N THR A 804 8.28 37.59 2.91
CA THR A 804 9.25 37.94 3.94
C THR A 804 8.86 39.27 4.54
N ALA A 805 8.68 39.32 5.86
CA ALA A 805 8.61 40.60 6.57
C ALA A 805 9.90 41.37 6.23
N ILE A 806 9.73 42.53 5.60
CA ILE A 806 10.86 43.45 5.52
C ILE A 806 11.01 43.93 6.95
N GLU A 807 12.11 43.58 7.62
CA GLU A 807 12.51 44.24 8.85
C GLU A 807 12.48 45.76 8.57
N ASP A 808 11.85 46.50 9.47
CA ASP A 808 11.80 47.96 9.40
C ASP A 808 13.24 48.49 9.36
N ILE A 809 13.71 48.79 8.15
CA ILE A 809 14.94 49.56 8.01
C ILE A 809 14.60 50.94 8.49
N ASP A 810 15.20 51.32 9.61
CA ASP A 810 15.11 52.65 10.19
C ASP A 810 15.47 53.73 9.15
N VAL A 811 14.45 54.34 8.57
CA VAL A 811 14.60 55.30 7.48
C VAL A 811 14.75 56.69 8.06
N ALA A 812 15.97 57.14 8.17
CA ALA A 812 16.24 58.55 8.40
C ALA A 812 15.58 59.38 7.29
N SER A 813 14.63 60.20 7.71
CA SER A 813 13.90 61.31 7.12
C SER A 813 13.78 61.54 5.57
N PRO A 814 12.67 62.09 5.11
CA PRO A 814 12.05 61.83 3.85
C PRO A 814 12.47 62.74 2.73
N SER A 815 12.68 62.23 1.54
CA SER A 815 12.47 62.94 0.30
C SER A 815 11.06 62.69 -0.21
N LEU A 816 10.32 63.69 -0.54
CA LEU A 816 8.91 63.71 -0.95
C LEU A 816 8.60 63.05 -2.33
N ALA A 817 9.51 62.26 -2.88
CA ALA A 817 9.33 61.67 -4.22
C ALA A 817 8.98 60.16 -4.10
N THR A 818 7.90 59.73 -4.76
CA THR A 818 7.53 58.30 -4.89
C THR A 818 8.58 57.61 -5.76
N GLU A 819 9.18 56.57 -5.22
CA GLU A 819 10.17 55.75 -5.92
C GLU A 819 9.62 54.37 -6.18
N TYR A 820 10.04 53.74 -7.29
CA TYR A 820 9.61 52.46 -7.76
C TYR A 820 10.79 51.51 -7.85
N TYR A 821 10.62 50.24 -7.39
CA TYR A 821 11.65 49.24 -7.39
C TYR A 821 11.10 47.90 -7.92
N ASP A 822 11.95 47.11 -8.55
CA ASP A 822 11.62 45.73 -8.88
C ASP A 822 11.76 44.83 -7.61
N LEU A 823 11.38 43.53 -7.73
CA LEU A 823 11.48 42.58 -6.63
C LEU A 823 12.93 42.26 -6.19
N GLN A 824 13.92 42.62 -6.98
CA GLN A 824 15.35 42.52 -6.67
C GLN A 824 15.91 43.80 -6.00
N GLY A 825 15.05 44.79 -5.72
CA GLY A 825 15.42 46.03 -5.07
C GLY A 825 16.09 47.05 -6.02
N ARG A 826 16.09 46.86 -7.34
CA ARG A 826 16.63 47.78 -8.31
C ARG A 826 15.60 48.85 -8.59
N ARG A 827 16.06 50.15 -8.58
CA ARG A 827 15.21 51.28 -8.82
C ARG A 827 14.74 51.31 -10.28
N ILE A 828 13.44 51.52 -10.47
CA ILE A 828 12.79 51.64 -11.77
C ILE A 828 12.66 53.11 -12.13
N ALA A 829 13.37 53.52 -13.13
CA ALA A 829 13.41 54.93 -13.56
C ALA A 829 12.12 55.39 -14.28
N ASN A 830 11.42 54.48 -14.94
CA ASN A 830 10.17 54.77 -15.66
C ASN A 830 9.20 53.60 -15.57
N ILE A 831 8.09 53.78 -14.85
CA ILE A 831 7.05 52.81 -14.62
C ILE A 831 6.28 52.42 -15.89
N SER A 832 6.29 53.28 -16.92
CA SER A 832 5.61 53.03 -18.20
C SER A 832 6.22 51.82 -18.94
N ASN A 833 7.48 51.55 -18.72
CA ASN A 833 8.21 50.48 -19.43
C ASN A 833 8.06 49.09 -18.75
N ILE A 834 7.29 48.98 -17.70
CA ILE A 834 7.06 47.70 -17.01
C ILE A 834 5.92 46.96 -17.70
N PRO A 835 6.05 45.66 -17.98
CA PRO A 835 4.95 44.87 -18.55
C PRO A 835 3.75 44.81 -17.61
N ALA A 836 2.53 44.70 -18.16
CA ALA A 836 1.33 44.44 -17.37
C ALA A 836 1.46 43.10 -16.64
N GLY A 837 0.98 43.04 -15.40
CA GLY A 837 1.09 41.85 -14.55
C GLY A 837 2.36 41.77 -13.68
N GLN A 838 3.33 42.68 -13.90
CA GLN A 838 4.56 42.69 -13.11
C GLN A 838 4.35 43.36 -11.73
N ILE A 839 4.91 42.73 -10.70
CA ILE A 839 4.88 43.26 -9.33
C ILE A 839 6.05 44.26 -9.16
N ILE A 840 5.74 45.41 -8.60
CA ILE A 840 6.74 46.41 -8.20
C ILE A 840 6.53 46.84 -6.77
N ILE A 841 7.57 47.38 -6.16
CA ILE A 841 7.57 47.99 -4.85
C ILE A 841 7.50 49.50 -5.02
N ILE A 842 6.50 50.14 -4.43
CA ILE A 842 6.33 51.58 -4.40
C ILE A 842 6.74 52.05 -3.01
N ARG A 843 7.71 52.98 -2.95
CA ARG A 843 8.12 53.67 -1.74
C ARG A 843 7.66 55.14 -1.85
N SER A 844 6.83 55.57 -0.91
CA SER A 844 6.31 56.94 -0.81
C SER A 844 6.32 57.44 0.62
N ALA A 845 5.92 58.66 0.83
CA ALA A 845 5.77 59.27 2.16
C ALA A 845 4.76 58.49 3.04
N ASP A 846 3.85 57.74 2.45
CA ASP A 846 2.82 56.94 3.14
C ASP A 846 3.29 55.51 3.44
N GLY A 847 4.57 55.18 3.17
CA GLY A 847 5.15 53.84 3.39
C GLY A 847 5.54 53.09 2.14
N VAL A 848 5.85 51.79 2.31
CA VAL A 848 6.23 50.90 1.24
C VAL A 848 5.08 49.95 0.94
N ARG A 849 4.70 49.76 -0.34
CA ARG A 849 3.63 48.90 -0.75
C ARG A 849 3.96 48.14 -2.05
N LYS A 850 3.47 46.91 -2.16
CA LYS A 850 3.48 46.19 -3.43
C LYS A 850 2.34 46.68 -4.33
N TRP A 851 2.64 46.75 -5.62
CA TRP A 851 1.65 47.11 -6.63
C TRP A 851 1.87 46.27 -7.89
N ILE A 852 0.78 45.83 -8.48
CA ILE A 852 0.80 45.10 -9.75
C ILE A 852 0.36 46.03 -10.82
N LYS A 853 1.18 46.23 -11.85
CA LYS A 853 0.80 47.04 -13.00
C LYS A 853 -0.35 46.34 -13.74
N LYS A 854 -1.47 46.98 -13.84
CA LYS A 854 -2.66 46.52 -14.59
C LYS A 854 -2.45 46.75 -16.09
#